data_2d73a38f41aaf582eedfd4c89342dd89
#
_entry.id   2d73a38f41aaf582eedfd4c89342dd89
#
_cell.length_a   1.000
_cell.length_b   1.000
_cell.length_c   1.000
_cell.angle_alpha   90.00
_cell.angle_beta   90.00
_cell.angle_gamma   90.00
#
_symmetry.space_group_name_H-M   'P 1'
#
loop_
_entity.id
_entity.type
_entity.pdbx_description
1 polymer ?
#
loop_
_entity_poly.entity_id
_entity_poly.type
_entity_poly.pdbx_seq_one_letter_code
_entity_poly.pdbx_strand_id
1 'polypeptide(L)'
;MIKQQMLANKTLLAVAVSSLMFTVGCNNDDNINSSSETKQKPHIAAKFENILDRTGTPLHLAEVGAGNHMAYTPLHDDGAWHGHLLPDLKAHPENKGGFGVTAIAEEYNTSVAEYFDKLSILKDGQPVNFTANAYSIPGALIQTMTADGITVEMKLQFVSSRSSIVETVISNDTGADIALVWNGKLVDGYYAKDGVANPETVAEKLPNLTRDMTTDNNGNIDLKFGAERDSWWVRTRGDSAFNIQRSITTDTHVNGLEYQSVANIGAVAAKTIYTVFSHTLTANEWQQEQPIVNDILANPIHYINASTTRWENYLTNGLINKNATPAQERVAVKAMETLTGNWRSPAGMVSYDTVTPSVTARWFSGNLTWPWDTWKQAYAMAHFNPDLAMANIRTVFEHQVKADDVLRPYDKGYLLDVVGMNMSKQRGDALGSTEFNDAQTWNERNTKPSLASWAVWEVYTTLKDKYNRADEAQAWLQEMYPQLVEYHNWWLTARDTNQNGIPEYGAAVDPEHTKDGLLIYKYKLKGDTEWQVDYGIDKYNALLESGNYVDISSPAQTAASWESGRDDAAVFGFIDTIADAQGVIDLTSEQAKVIDQLGRYANEKYQFDNKVTITKNSKGESVVKYTDETIANNELLNKAKKDWQVKFSENKDASGEVIGYSLMQESVDQASYWYSDNTYLAQIATVLGYNTQAADFTAKAAETKDYINQCMFDRETGFYYDINIDAEQARSLNNGCAGNPIVERGMGAEGWSPLFNGAANRITAAAVVKNMMDSSKFNTTVPLGTAAKDNPAYGADIYWRGRVWVDQFYFGVKGMANYGYTEQANEMVNKLFKNAEGLTLDRPIQENYNPETGAVQGANNFSWSSAHLYMLYNDFLK
;
A
#
# COMPACT_ATOMS: atom_id res chain seq x y z
N MET A 1 32.65 2.42 30.27
CA MET A 1 33.06 3.73 29.78
C MET A 1 33.36 3.75 28.25
N ILE A 2 33.24 2.63 27.55
CA ILE A 2 33.47 2.55 26.08
C ILE A 2 32.14 2.55 25.31
N LYS A 3 30.99 2.27 25.95
CA LYS A 3 29.65 2.28 25.30
C LYS A 3 28.99 3.66 25.19
N GLN A 4 29.48 4.67 25.88
CA GLN A 4 28.93 6.02 25.81
C GLN A 4 29.59 6.92 24.74
N GLN A 5 30.71 6.51 24.17
CA GLN A 5 31.35 7.27 23.09
C GLN A 5 30.90 6.87 21.68
N MET A 6 30.22 5.72 21.53
CA MET A 6 29.65 5.31 20.23
C MET A 6 28.27 5.90 19.93
N LEU A 7 27.50 6.31 20.95
CA LEU A 7 26.22 7.00 20.71
C LEU A 7 26.36 8.48 20.31
N ALA A 8 27.46 9.14 20.73
CA ALA A 8 27.67 10.57 20.40
C ALA A 8 28.12 10.82 18.95
N ASN A 9 28.65 9.80 18.28
CA ASN A 9 29.11 9.96 16.88
C ASN A 9 28.04 9.60 15.82
N LYS A 10 26.92 8.98 16.19
CA LYS A 10 25.83 8.72 15.25
C LYS A 10 24.87 9.90 15.07
N THR A 11 24.77 10.76 16.06
CA THR A 11 23.90 11.95 16.01
C THR A 11 24.52 13.13 15.21
N LEU A 12 25.83 13.11 14.96
CA LEU A 12 26.51 14.16 14.18
C LEU A 12 26.60 13.86 12.67
N LEU A 13 26.26 12.64 12.23
CA LEU A 13 26.29 12.30 10.80
C LEU A 13 24.95 12.53 10.10
N ALA A 14 23.85 12.61 10.83
CA ALA A 14 22.52 12.87 10.26
C ALA A 14 22.23 14.35 9.95
N VAL A 15 23.02 15.27 10.49
CA VAL A 15 22.86 16.73 10.28
C VAL A 15 23.75 17.29 9.15
N ALA A 16 24.67 16.50 8.61
CA ALA A 16 25.67 16.97 7.63
C ALA A 16 25.32 16.69 6.16
N VAL A 17 24.18 16.07 5.84
CA VAL A 17 23.81 15.72 4.45
C VAL A 17 22.78 16.67 3.83
N SER A 18 22.18 17.58 4.59
CA SER A 18 21.15 18.50 4.09
C SER A 18 21.62 19.93 3.75
N SER A 19 22.91 20.19 3.61
CA SER A 19 23.41 21.52 3.23
C SER A 19 24.54 21.46 2.20
N LEU A 20 24.22 21.02 0.99
CA LEU A 20 25.01 21.35 -0.20
C LEU A 20 24.33 22.51 -0.96
N MET A 21 24.62 23.71 -0.53
CA MET A 21 24.29 24.93 -1.27
C MET A 21 25.13 25.01 -2.55
N PHE A 22 24.47 25.08 -3.69
CA PHE A 22 25.07 25.56 -4.91
C PHE A 22 25.36 27.09 -4.79
N THR A 23 26.58 27.44 -4.64
CA THR A 23 27.04 28.86 -4.84
C THR A 23 27.19 29.10 -6.33
N VAL A 24 26.21 29.77 -6.93
CA VAL A 24 26.38 30.44 -8.23
C VAL A 24 26.93 31.81 -7.96
N GLY A 25 28.12 32.09 -8.49
CA GLY A 25 28.79 33.36 -8.34
C GLY A 25 28.04 34.51 -9.02
N CYS A 26 27.80 35.57 -8.26
CA CYS A 26 27.36 36.85 -8.80
C CYS A 26 28.55 37.61 -9.40
N ASN A 27 28.51 37.91 -10.69
CA ASN A 27 29.22 39.03 -11.26
C ASN A 27 28.27 40.21 -11.30
N ASN A 28 28.66 41.28 -10.61
CA ASN A 28 28.06 42.59 -10.73
C ASN A 28 28.43 43.19 -12.09
N ASP A 29 27.44 43.62 -12.84
CA ASP A 29 27.58 44.80 -13.70
C ASP A 29 26.21 45.51 -13.80
N ASP A 30 26.22 46.75 -13.33
CA ASP A 30 25.09 47.67 -13.39
C ASP A 30 24.72 48.02 -14.83
N ASN A 31 23.45 47.86 -15.20
CA ASN A 31 22.82 48.86 -16.08
C ASN A 31 21.28 48.79 -15.96
N ILE A 32 20.75 49.98 -15.72
CA ILE A 32 19.32 50.28 -15.53
C ILE A 32 18.59 50.34 -16.88
N ASN A 33 17.33 49.89 -16.86
CA ASN A 33 16.18 50.11 -17.76
C ASN A 33 15.86 49.02 -18.78
N SER A 34 14.85 48.26 -18.41
CA SER A 34 13.54 48.23 -19.11
C SER A 34 12.66 47.18 -18.46
N SER A 35 11.49 47.56 -18.02
CA SER A 35 10.41 46.70 -17.59
C SER A 35 9.95 45.81 -18.77
N SER A 36 10.50 44.61 -18.83
CA SER A 36 9.84 43.50 -19.51
C SER A 36 9.23 42.65 -18.41
N GLU A 37 7.90 42.69 -18.27
CA GLU A 37 7.14 41.63 -17.60
C GLU A 37 7.55 40.33 -18.28
N THR A 38 8.46 39.58 -17.70
CA THR A 38 8.67 38.18 -18.00
C THR A 38 7.41 37.50 -17.54
N LYS A 39 6.46 37.27 -18.46
CA LYS A 39 5.35 36.34 -18.22
C LYS A 39 5.97 35.02 -17.77
N GLN A 40 5.92 34.76 -16.46
CA GLN A 40 6.29 33.50 -15.90
C GLN A 40 5.55 32.42 -16.69
N LYS A 41 6.28 31.43 -17.22
CA LYS A 41 5.62 30.29 -17.88
C LYS A 41 4.62 29.72 -16.88
N PRO A 42 3.37 29.44 -17.29
CA PRO A 42 2.39 28.85 -16.38
C PRO A 42 2.97 27.54 -15.83
N HIS A 43 2.89 27.35 -14.51
CA HIS A 43 3.35 26.14 -13.84
C HIS A 43 2.67 24.92 -14.43
N ILE A 44 3.43 23.84 -14.67
CA ILE A 44 2.88 22.60 -15.26
C ILE A 44 1.78 22.01 -14.40
N ALA A 45 1.87 22.11 -13.06
CA ALA A 45 0.86 21.66 -12.12
C ALA A 45 -0.53 22.28 -12.39
N ALA A 46 -0.59 23.53 -12.82
CA ALA A 46 -1.84 24.22 -13.12
C ALA A 46 -2.64 23.60 -14.30
N LYS A 47 -2.06 22.69 -15.07
CA LYS A 47 -2.78 21.94 -16.12
C LYS A 47 -3.63 20.79 -15.57
N PHE A 48 -3.41 20.41 -14.31
CA PHE A 48 -3.96 19.21 -13.69
C PHE A 48 -4.89 19.55 -12.51
N GLU A 49 -5.90 20.40 -12.78
CA GLU A 49 -6.90 20.71 -11.77
C GLU A 49 -7.78 19.49 -11.47
N ASN A 50 -8.10 19.32 -10.19
CA ASN A 50 -9.02 18.30 -9.68
C ASN A 50 -8.74 16.89 -10.23
N ILE A 51 -7.50 16.47 -10.15
CA ILE A 51 -7.10 15.08 -10.52
C ILE A 51 -7.74 14.08 -9.57
N LEU A 52 -7.81 14.44 -8.29
CA LEU A 52 -8.53 13.75 -7.23
C LEU A 52 -9.54 14.70 -6.61
N ASP A 53 -10.72 14.20 -6.29
CA ASP A 53 -11.68 14.94 -5.47
C ASP A 53 -11.13 15.10 -4.06
N ARG A 54 -10.76 16.32 -3.71
CA ARG A 54 -10.20 16.70 -2.40
C ARG A 54 -11.24 17.37 -1.52
N THR A 55 -12.53 17.32 -1.87
CA THR A 55 -13.58 17.95 -1.10
C THR A 55 -14.09 17.06 0.02
N GLY A 56 -14.49 17.68 1.13
CA GLY A 56 -15.11 16.98 2.25
C GLY A 56 -15.30 17.89 3.46
N THR A 57 -16.32 17.57 4.24
CA THR A 57 -16.56 18.19 5.54
C THR A 57 -16.72 17.07 6.56
N PRO A 58 -15.63 16.64 7.22
CA PRO A 58 -15.70 15.57 8.18
C PRO A 58 -16.49 16.01 9.44
N LEU A 59 -17.45 15.21 9.86
CA LEU A 59 -18.28 15.44 11.05
C LEU A 59 -17.98 14.44 12.17
N HIS A 60 -17.30 13.35 11.85
CA HIS A 60 -16.99 12.25 12.77
C HIS A 60 -15.50 11.95 12.73
N LEU A 61 -14.95 11.49 13.85
CA LEU A 61 -13.56 11.06 13.97
C LEU A 61 -13.24 9.95 12.96
N ALA A 62 -14.13 8.96 12.87
CA ALA A 62 -14.04 7.87 11.90
C ALA A 62 -15.13 8.01 10.83
N GLU A 63 -14.81 8.69 9.76
CA GLU A 63 -15.66 8.79 8.55
C GLU A 63 -15.34 7.64 7.61
N VAL A 64 -16.20 6.62 7.58
CA VAL A 64 -15.94 5.37 6.85
C VAL A 64 -16.91 5.22 5.68
N GLY A 65 -16.34 5.25 4.49
CA GLY A 65 -17.04 4.93 3.24
C GLY A 65 -17.14 3.43 2.96
N ALA A 66 -17.59 3.09 1.77
CA ALA A 66 -17.62 1.72 1.29
C ALA A 66 -16.22 1.09 1.31
N GLY A 67 -16.10 -0.21 1.61
CA GLY A 67 -14.82 -0.94 1.62
C GLY A 67 -13.92 -0.65 2.83
N ASN A 68 -14.45 -0.11 3.92
CA ASN A 68 -13.70 0.18 5.15
C ASN A 68 -12.53 1.16 4.98
N HIS A 69 -12.65 2.14 4.12
CA HIS A 69 -11.69 3.24 3.98
C HIS A 69 -12.35 4.58 4.34
N MET A 70 -11.51 5.61 4.55
CA MET A 70 -12.00 6.96 4.80
C MET A 70 -12.90 7.43 3.65
N ALA A 71 -14.00 8.10 3.96
CA ALA A 71 -14.96 8.60 2.97
C ALA A 71 -14.38 9.69 2.06
N TYR A 72 -13.32 10.37 2.51
CA TYR A 72 -12.69 11.49 1.82
C TYR A 72 -11.28 11.15 1.36
N THR A 73 -10.77 11.92 0.40
CA THR A 73 -9.39 11.83 -0.10
C THR A 73 -8.62 13.11 0.24
N PRO A 74 -8.13 13.28 1.48
CA PRO A 74 -7.40 14.48 1.87
C PRO A 74 -6.07 14.61 1.12
N LEU A 75 -5.61 15.84 0.91
CA LEU A 75 -4.26 16.11 0.44
C LEU A 75 -3.27 15.84 1.57
N HIS A 76 -2.41 14.85 1.40
CA HIS A 76 -1.17 14.64 2.14
C HIS A 76 -0.02 14.83 1.18
N ASP A 77 1.10 15.36 1.66
CA ASP A 77 2.29 15.60 0.84
C ASP A 77 3.53 15.72 1.73
N ASP A 78 4.71 15.63 1.14
CA ASP A 78 6.02 15.86 1.80
C ASP A 78 6.27 14.98 3.04
N GLY A 79 5.70 13.78 3.06
CA GLY A 79 5.83 12.86 4.20
C GLY A 79 5.01 13.23 5.43
N ALA A 80 4.07 14.16 5.31
CA ALA A 80 3.29 14.67 6.43
C ALA A 80 2.31 13.63 7.01
N TRP A 81 2.12 13.71 8.33
CA TRP A 81 1.21 12.87 9.11
C TRP A 81 -0.17 13.51 9.32
N HIS A 82 -0.46 14.59 8.62
CA HIS A 82 -1.77 15.22 8.55
C HIS A 82 -2.15 15.55 7.12
N GLY A 83 -3.42 15.73 6.88
CA GLY A 83 -3.96 16.04 5.57
C GLY A 83 -5.06 17.08 5.62
N HIS A 84 -5.33 17.72 4.49
CA HIS A 84 -6.31 18.76 4.36
C HIS A 84 -7.34 18.46 3.28
N LEU A 85 -8.58 18.93 3.51
CA LEU A 85 -9.69 18.84 2.57
C LEU A 85 -10.16 20.25 2.18
N LEU A 86 -10.52 20.41 0.93
CA LEU A 86 -11.33 21.55 0.48
C LEU A 86 -12.76 21.45 1.03
N PRO A 87 -13.44 22.57 1.30
CA PRO A 87 -14.83 22.53 1.73
C PRO A 87 -15.72 21.98 0.61
N ASP A 88 -16.69 21.15 0.96
CA ASP A 88 -17.78 20.81 0.05
C ASP A 88 -18.74 21.99 -0.07
N LEU A 89 -18.48 22.88 -1.02
CA LEU A 89 -19.26 24.08 -1.23
C LEU A 89 -20.71 23.82 -1.70
N LYS A 90 -21.02 22.60 -2.13
CA LYS A 90 -22.37 22.20 -2.53
C LYS A 90 -23.22 21.81 -1.33
N ALA A 91 -22.67 20.96 -0.47
CA ALA A 91 -23.37 20.49 0.72
C ALA A 91 -23.26 21.50 1.89
N HIS A 92 -22.09 22.13 2.04
CA HIS A 92 -21.72 23.01 3.15
C HIS A 92 -21.13 24.35 2.67
N PRO A 93 -21.90 25.18 1.96
CA PRO A 93 -21.42 26.47 1.43
C PRO A 93 -20.97 27.46 2.52
N GLU A 94 -21.41 27.26 3.76
CA GLU A 94 -20.97 28.03 4.93
C GLU A 94 -19.51 27.78 5.32
N ASN A 95 -18.90 26.67 4.88
CA ASN A 95 -17.50 26.30 5.20
C ASN A 95 -16.47 26.89 4.22
N LYS A 96 -16.89 27.74 3.29
CA LYS A 96 -15.96 28.49 2.42
C LYS A 96 -14.91 29.23 3.25
N GLY A 97 -13.68 29.24 2.77
CA GLY A 97 -12.55 29.85 3.47
C GLY A 97 -11.92 28.99 4.56
N GLY A 98 -12.42 27.75 4.77
CA GLY A 98 -11.87 26.78 5.74
C GLY A 98 -11.33 25.53 5.05
N PHE A 99 -10.60 24.72 5.82
CA PHE A 99 -10.08 23.44 5.39
C PHE A 99 -10.50 22.35 6.39
N GLY A 100 -11.03 21.23 5.91
CA GLY A 100 -11.21 20.02 6.71
C GLY A 100 -9.83 19.45 7.05
N VAL A 101 -9.67 18.89 8.25
CA VAL A 101 -8.38 18.39 8.72
C VAL A 101 -8.47 16.95 9.15
N THR A 102 -7.51 16.15 8.69
CA THR A 102 -7.28 14.78 9.12
C THR A 102 -5.87 14.62 9.66
N ALA A 103 -5.64 13.65 10.54
CA ALA A 103 -4.31 13.35 11.05
C ALA A 103 -4.16 11.86 11.36
N ILE A 104 -2.94 11.37 11.21
CA ILE A 104 -2.53 10.03 11.64
C ILE A 104 -1.90 10.19 13.02
N ALA A 105 -2.70 9.96 14.04
CA ALA A 105 -2.24 10.04 15.42
C ALA A 105 -1.66 8.68 15.85
N GLU A 106 -0.49 8.36 15.38
CA GLU A 106 0.31 7.15 15.54
C GLU A 106 -0.07 5.96 14.62
N GLU A 107 -1.35 5.67 14.33
CA GLU A 107 -1.69 4.48 13.53
C GLU A 107 -2.60 4.76 12.33
N TYR A 108 -3.77 5.35 12.58
CA TYR A 108 -4.78 5.49 11.54
C TYR A 108 -5.08 6.94 11.20
N ASN A 109 -5.42 7.18 9.95
CA ASN A 109 -5.88 8.50 9.52
C ASN A 109 -7.31 8.72 10.01
N THR A 110 -7.48 9.74 10.83
CA THR A 110 -8.77 10.12 11.42
C THR A 110 -9.08 11.59 11.18
N SER A 111 -10.35 11.95 11.23
CA SER A 111 -10.77 13.34 11.14
C SER A 111 -10.47 14.08 12.44
N VAL A 112 -9.91 15.27 12.33
CA VAL A 112 -9.57 16.14 13.46
C VAL A 112 -10.56 17.29 13.57
N ALA A 113 -10.84 17.95 12.45
CA ALA A 113 -11.68 19.14 12.44
C ALA A 113 -12.62 19.16 11.23
N GLU A 114 -13.83 19.63 11.44
CA GLU A 114 -14.78 19.95 10.37
C GLU A 114 -14.18 21.00 9.44
N TYR A 115 -13.53 22.00 10.04
CA TYR A 115 -12.72 23.02 9.39
C TYR A 115 -11.76 23.68 10.38
N PHE A 116 -10.58 24.04 9.88
CA PHE A 116 -9.67 24.97 10.53
C PHE A 116 -9.51 26.20 9.67
N ASP A 117 -9.26 27.31 10.39
CA ASP A 117 -9.02 28.65 9.87
C ASP A 117 -10.03 29.07 8.78
N LYS A 118 -11.30 28.74 9.04
CA LYS A 118 -12.38 29.24 8.20
C LYS A 118 -12.43 30.76 8.30
N LEU A 119 -11.88 31.41 7.26
CA LEU A 119 -11.80 32.85 7.18
C LEU A 119 -13.14 33.46 6.79
N SER A 120 -13.60 34.40 7.57
CA SER A 120 -14.64 35.35 7.22
C SER A 120 -14.14 36.79 7.39
N ILE A 121 -14.68 37.73 6.64
CA ILE A 121 -14.30 39.12 6.67
C ILE A 121 -15.49 39.97 7.16
N LEU A 122 -15.23 40.88 8.09
CA LEU A 122 -16.14 41.94 8.45
C LEU A 122 -15.71 43.23 7.76
N LYS A 123 -16.59 43.88 7.03
CA LYS A 123 -16.40 45.20 6.47
C LYS A 123 -17.23 46.22 7.26
N ASP A 124 -16.60 47.21 7.86
CA ASP A 124 -17.24 48.16 8.78
C ASP A 124 -18.08 47.46 9.87
N GLY A 125 -17.56 46.34 10.38
CA GLY A 125 -18.21 45.51 11.41
C GLY A 125 -19.36 44.62 10.91
N GLN A 126 -19.62 44.53 9.60
CA GLN A 126 -20.68 43.71 9.03
C GLN A 126 -20.06 42.54 8.22
N PRO A 127 -20.61 41.31 8.35
CA PRO A 127 -20.14 40.16 7.60
C PRO A 127 -20.25 40.38 6.07
N VAL A 128 -19.15 40.03 5.35
CA VAL A 128 -19.13 40.04 3.89
C VAL A 128 -19.60 38.69 3.37
N ASN A 129 -20.59 38.69 2.48
CA ASN A 129 -21.09 37.46 1.88
C ASN A 129 -20.34 37.14 0.56
N PHE A 130 -19.43 36.22 0.58
CA PHE A 130 -18.61 35.83 -0.57
C PHE A 130 -19.27 34.76 -1.45
N THR A 131 -19.04 34.87 -2.76
CA THR A 131 -19.07 33.73 -3.67
C THR A 131 -17.72 33.06 -3.65
N ALA A 132 -17.68 31.73 -3.59
CA ALA A 132 -16.43 30.97 -3.46
C ALA A 132 -16.30 29.93 -4.57
N ASN A 133 -15.05 29.68 -4.97
CA ASN A 133 -14.63 28.55 -5.80
C ASN A 133 -13.48 27.84 -5.09
N ALA A 134 -13.44 26.50 -5.20
CA ALA A 134 -12.40 25.68 -4.60
C ALA A 134 -11.98 24.59 -5.57
N TYR A 135 -10.66 24.37 -5.69
CA TYR A 135 -10.07 23.34 -6.55
C TYR A 135 -8.69 22.93 -6.05
N SER A 136 -8.24 21.77 -6.49
CA SER A 136 -6.89 21.28 -6.20
C SER A 136 -6.04 21.25 -7.46
N ILE A 137 -4.72 21.39 -7.27
CA ILE A 137 -3.70 21.06 -8.26
C ILE A 137 -2.65 20.16 -7.56
N PRO A 138 -1.78 19.46 -8.29
CA PRO A 138 -0.70 18.69 -7.67
C PRO A 138 0.07 19.50 -6.64
N GLY A 139 0.05 19.04 -5.38
CA GLY A 139 0.72 19.67 -4.24
C GLY A 139 0.02 20.89 -3.63
N ALA A 140 -1.18 21.27 -4.06
CA ALA A 140 -1.87 22.41 -3.46
C ALA A 140 -3.40 22.32 -3.47
N LEU A 141 -4.02 22.93 -2.45
CA LEU A 141 -5.45 23.24 -2.38
C LEU A 141 -5.65 24.74 -2.53
N ILE A 142 -6.60 25.15 -3.35
CA ILE A 142 -6.83 26.56 -3.68
C ILE A 142 -8.29 26.91 -3.44
N GLN A 143 -8.53 28.06 -2.80
CA GLN A 143 -9.85 28.67 -2.68
C GLN A 143 -9.80 30.12 -3.13
N THR A 144 -10.79 30.57 -3.88
CA THR A 144 -10.99 31.98 -4.22
C THR A 144 -12.36 32.43 -3.75
N MET A 145 -12.42 33.57 -3.06
CA MET A 145 -13.67 34.16 -2.58
C MET A 145 -13.77 35.60 -3.07
N THR A 146 -14.91 35.95 -3.65
CA THR A 146 -15.14 37.29 -4.19
C THR A 146 -16.46 37.86 -3.67
N ALA A 147 -16.44 39.13 -3.33
CA ALA A 147 -17.58 39.95 -3.01
C ALA A 147 -17.30 41.37 -3.47
N ASP A 148 -18.31 42.27 -3.42
CA ASP A 148 -18.24 43.65 -3.92
C ASP A 148 -16.97 44.40 -3.48
N GLY A 149 -15.95 44.42 -4.36
CA GLY A 149 -14.67 45.09 -4.16
C GLY A 149 -13.69 44.38 -3.20
N ILE A 150 -14.00 43.16 -2.74
CA ILE A 150 -13.07 42.36 -1.94
C ILE A 150 -12.82 41.01 -2.62
N THR A 151 -11.55 40.63 -2.74
CA THR A 151 -11.12 39.31 -3.24
C THR A 151 -10.19 38.67 -2.22
N VAL A 152 -10.39 37.40 -1.96
CA VAL A 152 -9.51 36.58 -1.12
C VAL A 152 -9.08 35.36 -1.94
N GLU A 153 -7.75 35.13 -2.00
CA GLU A 153 -7.15 33.94 -2.57
C GLU A 153 -6.41 33.19 -1.47
N MET A 154 -6.71 31.92 -1.28
CA MET A 154 -6.09 31.07 -0.28
C MET A 154 -5.44 29.89 -1.00
N LYS A 155 -4.16 29.63 -0.72
CA LYS A 155 -3.41 28.49 -1.26
C LYS A 155 -2.73 27.73 -0.13
N LEU A 156 -3.08 26.46 0.04
CA LEU A 156 -2.48 25.55 1.01
C LEU A 156 -1.46 24.65 0.32
N GLN A 157 -0.24 24.56 0.89
CA GLN A 157 0.84 23.66 0.44
C GLN A 157 1.57 23.09 1.66
N PHE A 158 2.19 21.90 1.49
CA PHE A 158 3.10 21.35 2.49
C PHE A 158 4.51 21.93 2.30
N VAL A 159 5.16 22.30 3.40
CA VAL A 159 6.44 23.00 3.43
C VAL A 159 7.48 22.33 4.31
N SER A 160 7.08 21.32 5.06
CA SER A 160 7.94 20.35 5.74
C SER A 160 7.14 19.07 5.96
N SER A 161 7.82 18.01 6.42
CA SER A 161 7.17 16.73 6.78
C SER A 161 6.25 16.82 8.01
N ARG A 162 6.17 17.95 8.67
CA ARG A 162 5.28 18.19 9.81
C ARG A 162 4.38 19.39 9.63
N SER A 163 4.65 20.26 8.64
CA SER A 163 3.95 21.55 8.54
C SER A 163 3.43 21.82 7.13
N SER A 164 2.24 22.35 7.05
CA SER A 164 1.63 22.97 5.88
C SER A 164 1.43 24.47 6.09
N ILE A 165 1.39 25.24 5.01
CA ILE A 165 1.18 26.68 5.03
C ILE A 165 -0.02 27.07 4.19
N VAL A 166 -0.82 28.02 4.67
CA VAL A 166 -1.84 28.71 3.89
C VAL A 166 -1.37 30.14 3.61
N GLU A 167 -1.12 30.45 2.35
CA GLU A 167 -0.97 31.80 1.88
C GLU A 167 -2.35 32.40 1.62
N THR A 168 -2.69 33.47 2.30
CA THR A 168 -3.96 34.20 2.15
C THR A 168 -3.69 35.59 1.61
N VAL A 169 -4.07 35.85 0.36
CA VAL A 169 -3.93 37.15 -0.30
C VAL A 169 -5.28 37.83 -0.33
N ILE A 170 -5.38 39.00 0.28
CA ILE A 170 -6.61 39.80 0.36
C ILE A 170 -6.42 41.08 -0.45
N SER A 171 -7.34 41.38 -1.35
CA SER A 171 -7.45 42.68 -2.05
C SER A 171 -8.75 43.34 -1.64
N ASN A 172 -8.68 44.63 -1.28
CA ASN A 172 -9.82 45.44 -0.82
C ASN A 172 -9.88 46.78 -1.57
N ASP A 173 -10.69 46.86 -2.59
CA ASP A 173 -10.88 48.06 -3.42
C ASP A 173 -11.99 48.96 -2.85
N THR A 174 -12.61 48.61 -1.72
CA THR A 174 -13.70 49.38 -1.14
C THR A 174 -13.24 50.58 -0.35
N GLY A 175 -12.00 50.60 0.11
CA GLY A 175 -11.47 51.59 1.04
C GLY A 175 -12.05 51.56 2.45
N ALA A 176 -12.89 50.57 2.75
CA ALA A 176 -13.48 50.38 4.08
C ALA A 176 -12.53 49.61 5.01
N ASP A 177 -12.72 49.78 6.30
CA ASP A 177 -12.01 48.99 7.34
C ASP A 177 -12.47 47.53 7.29
N ILE A 178 -11.52 46.60 7.32
CA ILE A 178 -11.79 45.18 7.36
C ILE A 178 -11.17 44.53 8.59
N ALA A 179 -11.93 43.62 9.18
CA ALA A 179 -11.45 42.70 10.19
C ALA A 179 -11.55 41.26 9.66
N LEU A 180 -10.52 40.51 9.97
CA LEU A 180 -10.41 39.09 9.63
C LEU A 180 -10.85 38.26 10.84
N VAL A 181 -11.69 37.29 10.59
CA VAL A 181 -12.18 36.37 11.63
C VAL A 181 -11.95 34.96 11.17
N TRP A 182 -11.11 34.25 11.87
CA TRP A 182 -10.88 32.80 11.64
C TRP A 182 -11.63 32.01 12.70
N ASN A 183 -12.29 30.96 12.27
CA ASN A 183 -12.96 30.01 13.16
C ASN A 183 -12.46 28.60 12.90
N GLY A 184 -12.32 27.80 13.95
CA GLY A 184 -12.04 26.39 13.87
C GLY A 184 -13.02 25.59 14.72
N LYS A 185 -13.33 24.37 14.26
CA LYS A 185 -14.23 23.47 14.96
C LYS A 185 -13.73 22.04 14.80
N LEU A 186 -13.40 21.40 15.95
CA LEU A 186 -13.05 19.99 16.00
C LEU A 186 -14.29 19.13 15.76
N VAL A 187 -14.08 17.93 15.20
CA VAL A 187 -15.15 16.94 15.07
C VAL A 187 -15.59 16.46 16.46
N ASP A 188 -16.90 16.31 16.65
CA ASP A 188 -17.46 15.82 17.91
C ASP A 188 -18.05 14.41 17.79
N GLY A 189 -18.55 14.03 16.60
CA GLY A 189 -19.06 12.69 16.33
C GLY A 189 -17.93 11.64 16.35
N TYR A 190 -18.26 10.42 16.85
CA TYR A 190 -17.26 9.33 16.92
C TYR A 190 -17.15 8.56 15.61
N TYR A 191 -18.27 8.05 15.10
CA TYR A 191 -18.25 7.12 13.97
C TYR A 191 -19.42 7.36 13.01
N ALA A 192 -19.12 7.43 11.71
CA ALA A 192 -20.13 7.37 10.66
C ALA A 192 -19.69 6.40 9.57
N LYS A 193 -20.62 5.58 9.11
CA LYS A 193 -20.48 4.74 7.93
C LYS A 193 -21.61 5.05 6.98
N ASP A 194 -21.40 4.91 5.68
CA ASP A 194 -22.42 5.14 4.68
C ASP A 194 -23.79 4.54 5.08
N GLY A 195 -24.79 5.43 5.26
CA GLY A 195 -26.15 5.05 5.65
C GLY A 195 -26.35 4.66 7.12
N VAL A 196 -25.32 4.74 7.97
CA VAL A 196 -25.40 4.43 9.41
C VAL A 196 -24.76 5.57 10.20
N ALA A 197 -25.58 6.46 10.75
CA ALA A 197 -25.11 7.49 11.66
C ALA A 197 -24.94 6.91 13.07
N ASN A 198 -23.79 7.17 13.70
CA ASN A 198 -23.59 6.91 15.13
C ASN A 198 -23.79 8.23 15.90
N PRO A 199 -24.79 8.33 16.79
CA PRO A 199 -25.05 9.54 17.55
C PRO A 199 -24.06 9.78 18.71
N GLU A 200 -23.17 8.81 19.03
CA GLU A 200 -22.21 8.95 20.11
C GLU A 200 -21.15 10.01 19.77
N THR A 201 -20.79 10.81 20.77
CA THR A 201 -19.67 11.76 20.69
C THR A 201 -18.33 11.05 20.91
N VAL A 202 -17.24 11.69 20.48
CA VAL A 202 -15.88 11.20 20.78
C VAL A 202 -15.64 11.12 22.29
N ALA A 203 -16.13 12.10 23.07
CA ALA A 203 -15.97 12.11 24.51
C ALA A 203 -16.72 10.95 25.22
N GLU A 204 -17.90 10.58 24.72
CA GLU A 204 -18.66 9.43 25.25
C GLU A 204 -18.00 8.10 24.92
N LYS A 205 -17.46 7.95 23.71
CA LYS A 205 -16.90 6.69 23.22
C LYS A 205 -15.45 6.47 23.61
N LEU A 206 -14.66 7.53 23.64
CA LEU A 206 -13.23 7.55 23.96
C LEU A 206 -12.97 8.55 25.10
N PRO A 207 -13.45 8.28 26.34
CA PRO A 207 -13.40 9.24 27.44
C PRO A 207 -11.98 9.65 27.84
N ASN A 208 -10.98 8.82 27.53
CA ASN A 208 -9.58 9.09 27.83
C ASN A 208 -8.85 9.85 26.71
N LEU A 209 -9.43 9.96 25.52
CA LEU A 209 -8.90 10.77 24.43
C LEU A 209 -9.28 12.23 24.67
N THR A 210 -8.48 12.96 25.43
CA THR A 210 -8.68 14.40 25.58
C THR A 210 -8.22 15.13 24.29
N ARG A 211 -8.82 16.30 24.04
CA ARG A 211 -8.51 17.18 22.91
C ARG A 211 -8.46 18.60 23.45
N ASP A 212 -7.32 18.89 24.12
CA ASP A 212 -7.15 20.12 24.89
C ASP A 212 -6.62 21.24 24.01
N MET A 213 -7.44 22.25 23.77
CA MET A 213 -7.08 23.43 22.98
C MET A 213 -6.72 24.60 23.90
N THR A 214 -5.58 25.25 23.62
CA THR A 214 -5.12 26.44 24.34
C THR A 214 -4.62 27.50 23.38
N THR A 215 -4.50 28.75 23.84
CA THR A 215 -3.97 29.85 23.05
C THR A 215 -2.93 30.64 23.84
N ASP A 216 -1.96 31.24 23.15
CA ASP A 216 -0.95 32.13 23.71
C ASP A 216 -1.28 33.62 23.48
N ASN A 217 -0.39 34.51 23.94
CA ASN A 217 -0.55 35.97 23.80
C ASN A 217 -0.47 36.48 22.35
N ASN A 218 0.01 35.67 21.40
CA ASN A 218 0.08 36.02 19.99
C ASN A 218 -1.16 35.51 19.23
N GLY A 219 -2.02 34.73 19.92
CA GLY A 219 -3.19 34.10 19.35
C GLY A 219 -2.89 32.79 18.64
N ASN A 220 -1.69 32.21 18.84
CA ASN A 220 -1.36 30.86 18.38
C ASN A 220 -2.21 29.82 19.12
N ILE A 221 -2.50 28.70 18.47
CA ILE A 221 -3.35 27.65 19.01
C ILE A 221 -2.54 26.36 19.13
N ASP A 222 -2.60 25.76 20.31
CA ASP A 222 -2.10 24.42 20.59
C ASP A 222 -3.27 23.48 20.87
N LEU A 223 -3.41 22.42 20.07
CA LEU A 223 -4.30 21.31 20.30
C LEU A 223 -3.47 20.08 20.71
N LYS A 224 -3.67 19.60 21.91
CA LYS A 224 -3.02 18.37 22.43
C LYS A 224 -4.00 17.24 22.48
N PHE A 225 -3.56 16.08 22.01
CA PHE A 225 -4.32 14.83 22.13
C PHE A 225 -3.91 14.12 23.42
N GLY A 226 -4.91 13.65 24.17
CA GLY A 226 -4.69 12.97 25.45
C GLY A 226 -4.05 11.60 25.31
N ALA A 227 -3.74 11.02 26.46
CA ALA A 227 -2.87 9.88 26.62
C ALA A 227 -3.50 8.52 26.34
N GLU A 228 -4.73 8.42 25.86
CA GLU A 228 -5.35 7.11 25.88
C GLU A 228 -5.85 6.61 24.53
N ARG A 229 -5.81 5.34 24.34
CA ARG A 229 -6.09 4.61 23.11
C ARG A 229 -6.79 3.30 23.37
N ASP A 230 -8.06 3.41 23.62
CA ASP A 230 -8.96 2.27 23.73
C ASP A 230 -9.55 1.86 22.38
N SER A 231 -9.15 2.55 21.31
CA SER A 231 -9.69 2.31 19.98
C SER A 231 -8.56 2.12 18.96
N TRP A 232 -8.73 1.13 18.10
CA TRP A 232 -7.88 0.94 16.94
C TRP A 232 -8.04 2.04 15.86
N TRP A 233 -8.99 2.97 16.01
CA TRP A 233 -9.12 4.15 15.15
C TRP A 233 -8.11 5.24 15.49
N VAL A 234 -7.85 5.45 16.79
CA VAL A 234 -6.92 6.47 17.27
C VAL A 234 -6.01 5.85 18.31
N ARG A 235 -4.72 5.89 18.06
CA ARG A 235 -3.69 5.50 19.01
C ARG A 235 -2.72 6.66 19.18
N THR A 236 -2.52 7.09 20.43
CA THR A 236 -1.61 8.15 20.79
C THR A 236 -0.98 7.90 22.14
N ARG A 237 0.29 8.30 22.30
CA ARG A 237 1.02 8.27 23.57
C ARG A 237 0.70 9.44 24.49
N GLY A 238 -0.13 10.38 24.03
CA GLY A 238 -0.58 11.54 24.80
C GLY A 238 0.28 12.79 24.65
N ASP A 239 1.27 12.78 23.80
CA ASP A 239 2.13 13.93 23.50
C ASP A 239 2.07 14.36 22.01
N SER A 240 1.16 13.77 21.22
CA SER A 240 0.80 14.25 19.90
C SER A 240 0.07 15.59 19.96
N ALA A 241 0.43 16.48 19.04
CA ALA A 241 -0.13 17.83 19.03
C ALA A 241 -0.37 18.35 17.60
N PHE A 242 -1.33 19.27 17.48
CA PHE A 242 -1.59 20.04 16.28
C PHE A 242 -1.51 21.55 16.63
N ASN A 243 -0.67 22.29 15.91
CA ASN A 243 -0.40 23.69 16.20
C ASN A 243 -0.83 24.59 15.03
N ILE A 244 -1.36 25.77 15.35
CA ILE A 244 -1.72 26.80 14.36
C ILE A 244 -1.01 28.10 14.72
N GLN A 245 -0.16 28.60 13.83
CA GLN A 245 0.57 29.85 14.01
C GLN A 245 0.40 30.77 12.80
N ARG A 246 0.34 32.09 13.04
CA ARG A 246 0.09 33.09 11.99
C ARG A 246 1.20 34.14 11.91
N SER A 247 1.36 34.76 10.74
CA SER A 247 2.28 35.87 10.52
C SER A 247 1.79 37.21 11.11
N ILE A 248 0.60 37.20 11.75
CA ILE A 248 0.03 38.36 12.47
C ILE A 248 -0.51 37.92 13.84
N THR A 249 -0.48 38.83 14.80
CA THR A 249 -1.12 38.61 16.11
C THR A 249 -2.63 38.71 15.98
N THR A 250 -3.32 37.79 16.67
CA THR A 250 -4.79 37.76 16.73
C THR A 250 -5.29 37.78 18.18
N ASP A 251 -6.48 38.34 18.39
CA ASP A 251 -7.23 38.13 19.62
C ASP A 251 -7.98 36.80 19.49
N THR A 252 -7.53 35.78 20.24
CA THR A 252 -8.01 34.42 20.09
C THR A 252 -8.69 33.93 21.33
N HIS A 253 -9.90 33.38 21.16
CA HIS A 253 -10.70 32.77 22.21
C HIS A 253 -10.97 31.31 21.89
N VAL A 254 -10.67 30.42 22.84
CA VAL A 254 -10.97 28.99 22.77
C VAL A 254 -12.17 28.68 23.65
N ASN A 255 -13.13 27.93 23.15
CA ASN A 255 -14.32 27.48 23.88
C ASN A 255 -14.60 26.00 23.54
N GLY A 256 -14.13 25.09 24.38
CA GLY A 256 -14.30 23.65 24.20
C GLY A 256 -13.64 23.16 22.90
N LEU A 257 -14.43 22.68 21.95
CA LEU A 257 -13.99 22.17 20.66
C LEU A 257 -13.91 23.26 19.56
N GLU A 258 -14.11 24.52 19.90
CA GLU A 258 -14.14 25.62 18.94
C GLU A 258 -13.17 26.73 19.34
N TYR A 259 -12.68 27.46 18.35
CA TYR A 259 -11.95 28.70 18.58
C TYR A 259 -12.37 29.79 17.60
N GLN A 260 -12.14 31.03 17.99
CA GLN A 260 -12.23 32.21 17.13
C GLN A 260 -11.01 33.10 17.31
N SER A 261 -10.40 33.50 16.21
CA SER A 261 -9.26 34.44 16.16
C SER A 261 -9.65 35.66 15.35
N VAL A 262 -9.38 36.87 15.88
CA VAL A 262 -9.74 38.14 15.21
C VAL A 262 -8.52 39.01 15.02
N ALA A 263 -8.40 39.63 13.85
CA ALA A 263 -7.40 40.66 13.56
C ALA A 263 -8.02 41.82 12.76
N ASN A 264 -7.86 43.03 13.27
CA ASN A 264 -8.26 44.25 12.54
C ASN A 264 -7.07 44.71 11.68
N ILE A 265 -7.28 44.82 10.38
CA ILE A 265 -6.22 45.22 9.44
C ILE A 265 -6.48 46.59 8.81
N GLY A 266 -7.61 47.26 9.17
CA GLY A 266 -7.97 48.58 8.70
C GLY A 266 -8.31 48.62 7.20
N ALA A 267 -8.26 49.81 6.62
CA ALA A 267 -8.58 50.07 5.20
C ALA A 267 -7.37 49.78 4.28
N VAL A 268 -6.75 48.60 4.41
CA VAL A 268 -5.64 48.23 3.53
C VAL A 268 -6.13 47.82 2.15
N ALA A 269 -5.46 48.24 1.09
CA ALA A 269 -5.77 47.88 -0.29
C ALA A 269 -5.39 46.44 -0.61
N ALA A 270 -4.31 45.93 -0.02
CA ALA A 270 -3.86 44.55 -0.15
C ALA A 270 -3.13 44.10 1.11
N LYS A 271 -3.31 42.83 1.46
CA LYS A 271 -2.61 42.19 2.59
C LYS A 271 -2.39 40.70 2.32
N THR A 272 -1.16 40.25 2.54
CA THR A 272 -0.87 38.80 2.56
C THR A 272 -0.66 38.35 3.99
N ILE A 273 -1.24 37.20 4.35
CA ILE A 273 -1.12 36.58 5.67
C ILE A 273 -0.77 35.12 5.45
N TYR A 274 0.10 34.60 6.28
CA TYR A 274 0.53 33.22 6.28
C TYR A 274 0.06 32.54 7.57
N THR A 275 -0.57 31.38 7.43
CA THR A 275 -0.95 30.50 8.55
C THR A 275 -0.23 29.16 8.36
N VAL A 276 0.46 28.70 9.39
CA VAL A 276 1.16 27.41 9.41
C VAL A 276 0.38 26.45 10.31
N PHE A 277 0.07 25.27 9.78
CA PHE A 277 -0.48 24.14 10.52
C PHE A 277 0.63 23.10 10.70
N SER A 278 0.87 22.65 11.92
CA SER A 278 1.88 21.65 12.24
C SER A 278 1.30 20.49 13.01
N HIS A 279 1.59 19.26 12.61
CA HIS A 279 1.24 18.05 13.35
C HIS A 279 2.49 17.28 13.72
N THR A 280 2.67 17.03 15.00
CA THR A 280 3.80 16.28 15.56
C THR A 280 3.32 15.13 16.42
N LEU A 281 4.05 14.02 16.41
CA LEU A 281 3.70 12.80 17.11
C LEU A 281 4.21 12.79 18.55
N THR A 282 5.27 13.58 18.85
CA THR A 282 5.86 13.68 20.19
C THR A 282 6.21 15.12 20.54
N ALA A 283 6.33 15.39 21.84
CA ALA A 283 6.79 16.68 22.33
C ALA A 283 8.24 17.02 21.85
N ASN A 284 9.08 16.01 21.66
CA ASN A 284 10.43 16.21 21.12
C ASN A 284 10.39 16.63 19.64
N GLU A 285 9.52 16.06 18.83
CA GLU A 285 9.31 16.51 17.45
C GLU A 285 8.86 17.98 17.41
N TRP A 286 7.95 18.38 18.32
CA TRP A 286 7.52 19.78 18.40
C TRP A 286 8.68 20.71 18.75
N GLN A 287 9.56 20.33 19.65
CA GLN A 287 10.75 21.13 19.98
C GLN A 287 11.67 21.30 18.77
N GLN A 288 11.72 20.35 17.87
CA GLN A 288 12.50 20.42 16.63
C GLN A 288 11.78 21.21 15.52
N GLU A 289 10.48 21.05 15.40
CA GLU A 289 9.65 21.69 14.35
C GLU A 289 9.37 23.18 14.64
N GLN A 290 9.23 23.57 15.90
CA GLN A 290 8.91 24.96 16.26
C GLN A 290 9.90 26.01 15.70
N PRO A 291 11.23 25.82 15.74
CA PRO A 291 12.18 26.71 15.06
C PRO A 291 11.97 26.76 13.54
N ILE A 292 11.60 25.64 12.92
CA ILE A 292 11.30 25.54 11.48
C ILE A 292 10.05 26.36 11.16
N VAL A 293 8.99 26.24 11.96
CA VAL A 293 7.76 27.04 11.82
C VAL A 293 8.04 28.53 11.94
N ASN A 294 8.90 28.94 12.87
CA ASN A 294 9.32 30.34 13.00
C ASN A 294 10.06 30.83 11.76
N ASP A 295 10.91 30.00 11.16
CA ASP A 295 11.62 30.33 9.92
C ASP A 295 10.67 30.37 8.71
N ILE A 296 9.72 29.42 8.63
CA ILE A 296 8.65 29.42 7.61
C ILE A 296 7.87 30.75 7.65
N LEU A 297 7.45 31.20 8.83
CA LEU A 297 6.71 32.46 9.00
C LEU A 297 7.57 33.70 8.70
N ALA A 298 8.87 33.64 8.94
CA ALA A 298 9.81 34.71 8.60
C ALA A 298 10.16 34.78 7.10
N ASN A 299 10.21 33.62 6.43
CA ASN A 299 10.64 33.45 5.03
C ASN A 299 9.64 32.65 4.19
N PRO A 300 8.32 32.92 4.22
CA PRO A 300 7.29 32.04 3.68
C PRO A 300 7.44 31.75 2.18
N ILE A 301 7.81 32.76 1.40
CA ILE A 301 7.99 32.63 -0.06
C ILE A 301 9.10 31.63 -0.42
N HIS A 302 10.13 31.52 0.39
CA HIS A 302 11.20 30.52 0.18
C HIS A 302 10.63 29.09 0.23
N TYR A 303 9.85 28.78 1.25
CA TYR A 303 9.26 27.46 1.45
C TYR A 303 8.15 27.14 0.44
N ILE A 304 7.28 28.10 0.14
CA ILE A 304 6.24 28.00 -0.90
C ILE A 304 6.86 27.69 -2.26
N ASN A 305 7.92 28.44 -2.64
CA ASN A 305 8.62 28.19 -3.89
C ASN A 305 9.33 26.83 -3.92
N ALA A 306 9.91 26.40 -2.82
CA ALA A 306 10.53 25.07 -2.71
C ALA A 306 9.50 23.94 -2.94
N SER A 307 8.34 24.01 -2.29
CA SER A 307 7.25 23.08 -2.49
C SER A 307 6.73 23.07 -3.94
N THR A 308 6.51 24.26 -4.51
CA THR A 308 6.09 24.40 -5.91
C THR A 308 7.14 23.79 -6.86
N THR A 309 8.42 24.09 -6.66
CA THR A 309 9.52 23.56 -7.49
C THR A 309 9.64 22.05 -7.38
N ARG A 310 9.41 21.47 -6.21
CA ARG A 310 9.41 20.03 -6.00
C ARG A 310 8.36 19.35 -6.90
N TRP A 311 7.13 19.84 -6.92
CA TRP A 311 6.08 19.30 -7.78
C TRP A 311 6.35 19.54 -9.28
N GLU A 312 6.85 20.73 -9.65
CA GLU A 312 7.27 20.98 -11.04
C GLU A 312 8.33 19.98 -11.51
N ASN A 313 9.28 19.64 -10.63
CA ASN A 313 10.31 18.64 -10.91
C ASN A 313 9.71 17.24 -11.04
N TYR A 314 8.81 16.83 -10.14
CA TYR A 314 8.12 15.54 -10.24
C TYR A 314 7.37 15.41 -11.56
N LEU A 315 6.57 16.40 -11.92
CA LEU A 315 5.80 16.37 -13.16
C LEU A 315 6.71 16.43 -14.40
N THR A 316 7.74 17.26 -14.40
CA THR A 316 8.69 17.34 -15.52
C THR A 316 9.45 16.05 -15.73
N ASN A 317 9.90 15.41 -14.66
CA ASN A 317 10.63 14.15 -14.73
C ASN A 317 9.70 12.96 -15.00
N GLY A 318 8.50 12.98 -14.44
CA GLY A 318 7.54 11.87 -14.53
C GLY A 318 6.75 11.83 -15.83
N LEU A 319 6.44 12.99 -16.44
CA LEU A 319 5.57 13.05 -17.62
C LEU A 319 6.38 13.14 -18.92
N ILE A 320 7.13 12.09 -19.20
CA ILE A 320 8.02 12.03 -20.39
C ILE A 320 7.39 11.41 -21.63
N ASN A 321 6.23 10.77 -21.49
CA ASN A 321 5.57 10.08 -22.60
C ASN A 321 4.80 11.06 -23.50
N LYS A 322 5.34 11.32 -24.70
CA LYS A 322 4.78 12.28 -25.66
C LYS A 322 3.56 11.76 -26.42
N ASN A 323 3.28 10.48 -26.37
CA ASN A 323 2.19 9.83 -27.11
C ASN A 323 0.96 9.56 -26.24
N ALA A 324 1.06 9.78 -24.94
CA ALA A 324 -0.07 9.62 -24.02
C ALA A 324 -1.19 10.60 -24.34
N THR A 325 -2.43 10.13 -24.26
CA THR A 325 -3.61 11.00 -24.33
C THR A 325 -3.71 11.85 -23.05
N PRO A 326 -4.41 13.01 -23.09
CA PRO A 326 -4.62 13.80 -21.87
C PRO A 326 -5.26 13.01 -20.71
N ALA A 327 -6.14 12.07 -20.99
CA ALA A 327 -6.73 11.21 -19.95
C ALA A 327 -5.70 10.27 -19.32
N GLN A 328 -4.81 9.69 -20.11
CA GLN A 328 -3.72 8.83 -19.63
C GLN A 328 -2.68 9.63 -18.84
N GLU A 329 -2.34 10.83 -19.29
CA GLU A 329 -1.46 11.75 -18.56
C GLU A 329 -2.06 12.14 -17.19
N ARG A 330 -3.38 12.41 -17.14
CA ARG A 330 -4.09 12.66 -15.88
C ARG A 330 -4.03 11.46 -14.93
N VAL A 331 -4.13 10.23 -15.42
CA VAL A 331 -3.97 9.02 -14.59
C VAL A 331 -2.54 8.89 -14.06
N ALA A 332 -1.52 9.21 -14.86
CA ALA A 332 -0.13 9.23 -14.40
C ALA A 332 0.08 10.26 -13.27
N VAL A 333 -0.47 11.47 -13.42
CA VAL A 333 -0.42 12.50 -12.36
C VAL A 333 -1.18 12.04 -11.11
N LYS A 334 -2.37 11.43 -11.26
CA LYS A 334 -3.12 10.83 -10.15
C LYS A 334 -2.29 9.78 -9.41
N ALA A 335 -1.59 8.93 -10.15
CA ALA A 335 -0.69 7.92 -9.58
C ALA A 335 0.46 8.57 -8.78
N MET A 336 1.07 9.63 -9.31
CA MET A 336 2.11 10.39 -8.60
C MET A 336 1.56 11.07 -7.34
N GLU A 337 0.37 11.68 -7.39
CA GLU A 337 -0.29 12.27 -6.22
C GLU A 337 -0.63 11.21 -5.16
N THR A 338 -1.07 10.02 -5.59
CA THR A 338 -1.40 8.94 -4.65
C THR A 338 -0.15 8.39 -3.98
N LEU A 339 0.94 8.15 -4.73
CA LEU A 339 2.22 7.70 -4.16
C LEU A 339 2.78 8.74 -3.17
N THR A 340 2.75 10.01 -3.54
CA THR A 340 3.22 11.11 -2.68
C THR A 340 2.30 11.29 -1.46
N GLY A 341 0.99 11.11 -1.60
CA GLY A 341 0.02 11.15 -0.50
C GLY A 341 0.19 10.02 0.51
N ASN A 342 0.71 8.88 0.07
CA ASN A 342 1.03 7.73 0.94
C ASN A 342 2.46 7.78 1.53
N TRP A 343 3.25 8.77 1.17
CA TRP A 343 4.57 9.01 1.76
C TRP A 343 4.46 9.44 3.22
N ARG A 344 5.21 8.78 4.10
CA ARG A 344 5.36 9.10 5.53
C ARG A 344 6.83 9.35 5.84
N SER A 345 7.10 10.47 6.49
CA SER A 345 8.42 10.79 7.03
C SER A 345 8.75 9.92 8.24
N PRO A 346 10.04 9.81 8.61
CA PRO A 346 10.48 8.99 9.74
C PRO A 346 9.69 9.26 11.02
N ALA A 347 9.33 8.17 11.72
CA ALA A 347 8.65 8.22 13.00
C ALA A 347 8.81 6.88 13.74
N GLY A 348 8.80 6.91 15.07
CA GLY A 348 8.88 5.72 15.90
C GLY A 348 10.15 4.94 15.69
N MET A 349 10.02 3.71 15.25
CA MET A 349 11.14 2.77 15.04
C MET A 349 11.71 2.84 13.61
N VAL A 350 11.14 3.66 12.73
CA VAL A 350 11.51 3.78 11.32
C VAL A 350 12.34 5.06 11.11
N SER A 351 13.54 4.92 10.57
CA SER A 351 14.52 6.02 10.41
C SER A 351 14.52 6.64 9.01
N TYR A 352 13.83 6.05 8.05
CA TYR A 352 13.77 6.53 6.67
C TYR A 352 12.34 6.86 6.25
N ASP A 353 12.22 7.68 5.21
CA ASP A 353 10.94 7.90 4.55
C ASP A 353 10.42 6.61 3.92
N THR A 354 9.12 6.39 4.00
CA THR A 354 8.47 5.21 3.43
C THR A 354 7.14 5.54 2.78
N VAL A 355 6.64 4.62 1.96
CA VAL A 355 5.32 4.75 1.32
C VAL A 355 4.43 3.61 1.80
N THR A 356 3.31 3.98 2.43
CA THR A 356 2.35 3.01 2.95
C THR A 356 1.37 2.58 1.85
N PRO A 357 0.69 1.42 1.97
CA PRO A 357 -0.23 0.94 0.94
C PRO A 357 -1.39 1.89 0.67
N SER A 358 -2.05 2.43 1.71
CA SER A 358 -3.12 3.40 1.58
C SER A 358 -3.33 4.20 2.86
N VAL A 359 -3.13 5.51 2.78
CA VAL A 359 -3.34 6.44 3.91
C VAL A 359 -4.80 6.52 4.37
N THR A 360 -5.74 6.12 3.54
CA THR A 360 -7.18 6.21 3.82
C THR A 360 -7.82 4.87 4.18
N ALA A 361 -7.11 3.75 3.99
CA ALA A 361 -7.67 2.44 4.26
C ALA A 361 -7.36 1.96 5.68
N ARG A 362 -8.36 1.37 6.31
CA ARG A 362 -8.32 0.91 7.70
C ARG A 362 -7.21 -0.10 7.97
N TRP A 363 -7.05 -1.10 7.10
CA TRP A 363 -6.11 -2.21 7.29
C TRP A 363 -4.70 -1.94 6.78
N PHE A 364 -4.55 -0.91 5.95
CA PHE A 364 -3.31 -0.52 5.30
C PHE A 364 -2.79 0.81 5.84
N SER A 365 -3.19 1.18 7.02
CA SER A 365 -3.04 2.48 7.68
C SER A 365 -1.79 3.28 7.31
N GLY A 366 -1.82 4.54 7.63
CA GLY A 366 -0.76 5.46 7.27
C GLY A 366 0.61 5.19 7.91
N ASN A 367 0.75 4.19 8.77
CA ASN A 367 1.97 3.94 9.55
C ASN A 367 2.60 2.55 9.33
N LEU A 368 2.14 1.78 8.35
CA LEU A 368 2.67 0.45 8.06
C LEU A 368 3.28 0.37 6.66
N THR A 369 4.34 -0.40 6.50
CA THR A 369 4.96 -0.68 5.21
C THR A 369 5.21 -2.18 5.02
N TRP A 370 5.08 -2.64 3.79
CA TRP A 370 5.30 -4.03 3.36
C TRP A 370 6.42 -4.10 2.32
N PRO A 371 7.29 -5.10 2.37
CA PRO A 371 8.31 -5.28 1.33
C PRO A 371 7.74 -5.40 -0.08
N TRP A 372 6.68 -6.20 -0.25
CA TRP A 372 6.00 -6.43 -1.53
C TRP A 372 5.53 -5.16 -2.21
N ASP A 373 4.94 -4.25 -1.44
CA ASP A 373 4.53 -2.91 -1.87
C ASP A 373 5.74 -2.03 -2.17
N THR A 374 6.74 -2.06 -1.29
CA THR A 374 7.93 -1.22 -1.36
C THR A 374 8.70 -1.41 -2.67
N TRP A 375 8.89 -2.65 -3.13
CA TRP A 375 9.60 -2.90 -4.38
C TRP A 375 8.91 -2.27 -5.58
N LYS A 376 7.59 -2.39 -5.66
CA LYS A 376 6.75 -1.85 -6.74
C LYS A 376 6.67 -0.33 -6.68
N GLN A 377 6.46 0.24 -5.50
CA GLN A 377 6.44 1.69 -5.27
C GLN A 377 7.78 2.33 -5.63
N ALA A 378 8.89 1.76 -5.15
CA ALA A 378 10.23 2.28 -5.40
C ALA A 378 10.60 2.21 -6.89
N TYR A 379 10.24 1.13 -7.59
CA TYR A 379 10.44 1.02 -9.04
C TYR A 379 9.80 2.21 -9.79
N ALA A 380 8.54 2.50 -9.48
CA ALA A 380 7.82 3.60 -10.12
C ALA A 380 8.35 4.98 -9.70
N MET A 381 8.60 5.18 -8.40
CA MET A 381 9.06 6.47 -7.87
C MET A 381 10.48 6.82 -8.31
N ALA A 382 11.33 5.85 -8.61
CA ALA A 382 12.65 6.10 -9.16
C ALA A 382 12.61 7.05 -10.37
N HIS A 383 11.51 7.04 -11.14
CA HIS A 383 11.37 7.86 -12.33
C HIS A 383 11.03 9.34 -12.06
N PHE A 384 10.48 9.70 -10.89
CA PHE A 384 10.14 11.09 -10.58
C PHE A 384 10.63 11.58 -9.20
N ASN A 385 10.82 10.68 -8.24
CA ASN A 385 11.36 10.96 -6.90
C ASN A 385 12.31 9.82 -6.46
N PRO A 386 13.54 9.74 -7.02
CA PRO A 386 14.48 8.66 -6.73
C PRO A 386 14.95 8.64 -5.27
N ASP A 387 14.98 9.79 -4.59
CA ASP A 387 15.40 9.87 -3.20
C ASP A 387 14.40 9.16 -2.27
N LEU A 388 13.10 9.36 -2.51
CA LEU A 388 12.05 8.64 -1.80
C LEU A 388 12.06 7.14 -2.16
N ALA A 389 12.36 6.79 -3.41
CA ALA A 389 12.49 5.38 -3.80
C ALA A 389 13.60 4.67 -3.03
N MET A 390 14.78 5.29 -2.88
CA MET A 390 15.88 4.77 -2.07
C MET A 390 15.51 4.66 -0.60
N ALA A 391 14.89 5.71 -0.04
CA ALA A 391 14.50 5.74 1.37
C ALA A 391 13.46 4.65 1.69
N ASN A 392 12.46 4.44 0.82
CA ASN A 392 11.45 3.42 0.97
C ASN A 392 12.05 2.00 1.03
N ILE A 393 13.04 1.71 0.18
CA ILE A 393 13.77 0.43 0.21
C ILE A 393 14.59 0.30 1.50
N ARG A 394 15.29 1.37 1.92
CA ARG A 394 16.06 1.38 3.17
C ARG A 394 15.22 1.08 4.39
N THR A 395 13.99 1.59 4.45
CA THR A 395 13.04 1.29 5.54
C THR A 395 12.86 -0.20 5.76
N VAL A 396 12.69 -0.99 4.70
CA VAL A 396 12.52 -2.43 4.83
C VAL A 396 13.83 -3.11 5.27
N PHE A 397 14.96 -2.72 4.67
CA PHE A 397 16.25 -3.34 4.99
C PHE A 397 16.85 -2.90 6.33
N GLU A 398 16.42 -1.76 6.89
CA GLU A 398 16.80 -1.33 8.26
C GLU A 398 16.44 -2.41 9.30
N HIS A 399 15.33 -3.10 9.07
CA HIS A 399 14.81 -4.15 9.94
C HIS A 399 15.12 -5.57 9.47
N GLN A 400 16.04 -5.73 8.51
CA GLN A 400 16.52 -7.05 8.12
C GLN A 400 17.15 -7.78 9.31
N VAL A 401 16.73 -9.02 9.55
CA VAL A 401 17.24 -9.84 10.66
C VAL A 401 18.75 -10.08 10.50
N LYS A 402 19.51 -9.83 11.56
CA LYS A 402 20.95 -10.03 11.63
C LYS A 402 21.29 -11.25 12.50
N ALA A 403 22.52 -11.74 12.39
CA ALA A 403 22.97 -12.92 13.14
C ALA A 403 22.95 -12.74 14.67
N ASP A 404 22.95 -11.51 15.15
CA ASP A 404 22.87 -11.15 16.56
C ASP A 404 21.45 -10.70 17.00
N ASP A 405 20.44 -10.93 16.15
CA ASP A 405 19.06 -10.65 16.49
C ASP A 405 18.60 -11.47 17.68
N VAL A 406 17.98 -10.79 18.67
CA VAL A 406 17.61 -11.44 19.95
C VAL A 406 16.36 -12.28 19.86
N LEU A 407 15.50 -12.04 18.85
CA LEU A 407 14.24 -12.75 18.64
C LEU A 407 14.39 -13.91 17.66
N ARG A 408 15.18 -13.70 16.59
CA ARG A 408 15.30 -14.62 15.45
C ARG A 408 16.77 -14.81 15.02
N PRO A 409 17.68 -15.25 15.92
CA PRO A 409 19.12 -15.35 15.60
C PRO A 409 19.42 -16.36 14.47
N TYR A 410 18.49 -17.28 14.20
CA TYR A 410 18.59 -18.31 13.17
C TYR A 410 18.13 -17.84 11.78
N ASP A 411 17.46 -16.70 11.68
CA ASP A 411 16.86 -16.18 10.46
C ASP A 411 17.67 -15.02 9.84
N LYS A 412 18.98 -15.07 9.89
CA LYS A 412 19.85 -14.06 9.28
C LYS A 412 19.48 -13.81 7.82
N GLY A 413 19.17 -12.56 7.48
CA GLY A 413 18.80 -12.13 6.13
C GLY A 413 17.29 -12.00 5.92
N TYR A 414 16.47 -12.54 6.82
CA TYR A 414 15.01 -12.44 6.77
C TYR A 414 14.53 -10.98 6.70
N LEU A 415 13.53 -10.72 5.90
CA LEU A 415 12.80 -9.46 5.87
C LEU A 415 11.41 -9.67 6.45
N LEU A 416 11.02 -8.80 7.36
CA LEU A 416 9.69 -8.85 7.99
C LEU A 416 8.59 -8.60 6.96
N ASP A 417 7.46 -9.28 7.11
CA ASP A 417 6.28 -9.03 6.29
C ASP A 417 5.74 -7.60 6.45
N VAL A 418 5.70 -7.11 7.68
CA VAL A 418 5.24 -5.74 7.99
C VAL A 418 6.20 -5.05 8.95
N VAL A 419 6.60 -3.83 8.59
CA VAL A 419 7.33 -2.91 9.46
C VAL A 419 6.40 -1.78 9.90
N GLY A 420 6.31 -1.54 11.20
CA GLY A 420 5.46 -0.53 11.81
C GLY A 420 6.21 0.70 12.31
N MET A 421 5.60 1.86 12.18
CA MET A 421 6.10 3.14 12.70
C MET A 421 5.47 3.51 14.05
N ASN A 422 4.67 2.63 14.64
CA ASN A 422 3.92 2.91 15.85
C ASN A 422 4.86 3.20 17.04
N MET A 423 4.67 4.35 17.65
CA MET A 423 5.47 4.88 18.75
C MET A 423 5.30 4.10 20.06
N SER A 424 4.18 3.40 20.24
CA SER A 424 3.82 2.70 21.49
C SER A 424 4.10 1.20 21.43
N LYS A 425 4.49 0.67 20.26
CA LYS A 425 4.82 -0.74 20.07
C LYS A 425 6.28 -0.87 19.60
N GLN A 426 6.87 -2.01 19.89
CA GLN A 426 8.22 -2.35 19.46
C GLN A 426 8.17 -3.70 18.74
N ARG A 427 9.20 -3.98 17.93
CA ARG A 427 9.38 -5.28 17.32
C ARG A 427 9.39 -6.37 18.41
N GLY A 428 8.64 -7.44 18.23
CA GLY A 428 8.46 -8.51 19.21
C GLY A 428 7.20 -8.39 20.06
N ASP A 429 6.57 -7.21 20.15
CA ASP A 429 5.30 -7.06 20.88
C ASP A 429 4.18 -7.88 20.21
N ALA A 430 4.28 -8.11 18.89
CA ALA A 430 3.39 -8.96 18.12
C ALA A 430 3.67 -10.45 18.30
N LEU A 431 4.90 -10.83 18.69
CA LEU A 431 5.26 -12.23 18.93
C LEU A 431 4.59 -12.71 20.21
N GLY A 432 3.64 -13.63 20.06
CA GLY A 432 2.86 -14.16 21.17
C GLY A 432 1.50 -13.49 21.40
N SER A 433 1.15 -12.45 20.65
CA SER A 433 -0.19 -11.87 20.69
C SER A 433 -1.13 -12.74 19.84
N THR A 434 -2.21 -13.25 20.44
CA THR A 434 -3.31 -13.91 19.74
C THR A 434 -4.39 -12.91 19.30
N GLU A 435 -4.24 -11.65 19.65
CA GLU A 435 -5.18 -10.58 19.31
C GLU A 435 -4.68 -9.88 18.05
N PHE A 436 -5.18 -10.30 16.91
CA PHE A 436 -4.91 -9.76 15.57
C PHE A 436 -5.06 -8.23 15.49
N ASN A 437 -5.86 -7.63 16.37
CA ASN A 437 -6.13 -6.20 16.36
C ASN A 437 -5.05 -5.36 17.08
N ASP A 438 -4.28 -5.93 18.01
CA ASP A 438 -3.26 -5.21 18.77
C ASP A 438 -1.84 -5.34 18.20
N ALA A 439 -1.63 -6.36 17.37
CA ALA A 439 -0.31 -6.78 16.90
C ALA A 439 0.07 -6.22 15.52
N GLN A 440 -0.76 -5.39 14.91
CA GLN A 440 -0.67 -5.06 13.49
C GLN A 440 0.51 -4.15 13.08
N THR A 441 1.28 -3.65 14.01
CA THR A 441 2.42 -2.78 13.69
C THR A 441 3.66 -3.54 13.23
N TRP A 442 3.75 -4.83 13.56
CA TRP A 442 4.87 -5.70 13.20
C TRP A 442 4.34 -7.08 12.84
N ASN A 443 4.70 -7.61 11.67
CA ASN A 443 4.38 -8.98 11.30
C ASN A 443 5.65 -9.73 10.91
N GLU A 444 5.95 -10.79 11.65
CA GLU A 444 7.12 -11.63 11.47
C GLU A 444 6.76 -13.08 11.10
N ARG A 445 5.50 -13.37 10.78
CA ARG A 445 4.99 -14.72 10.46
C ARG A 445 5.45 -15.26 9.12
N ASN A 446 5.74 -14.37 8.19
CA ASN A 446 6.15 -14.65 6.82
C ASN A 446 6.97 -13.49 6.27
N THR A 447 7.65 -13.69 5.14
CA THR A 447 8.28 -12.62 4.35
C THR A 447 7.45 -12.33 3.09
N LYS A 448 8.08 -11.78 2.05
CA LYS A 448 7.48 -11.50 0.74
C LYS A 448 8.40 -11.95 -0.40
N PRO A 449 7.90 -12.12 -1.64
CA PRO A 449 8.68 -12.65 -2.75
C PRO A 449 9.99 -11.92 -3.03
N SER A 450 10.97 -12.63 -3.61
CA SER A 450 12.34 -12.16 -3.83
C SER A 450 12.46 -11.17 -5.02
N LEU A 451 11.82 -9.99 -4.91
CA LEU A 451 11.86 -8.91 -5.92
C LEU A 451 12.70 -7.69 -5.52
N ALA A 452 13.41 -7.75 -4.40
CA ALA A 452 14.17 -6.59 -3.90
C ALA A 452 15.25 -6.14 -4.90
N SER A 453 16.01 -7.08 -5.47
CA SER A 453 17.10 -6.77 -6.41
C SER A 453 16.60 -6.12 -7.71
N TRP A 454 15.39 -6.46 -8.17
CA TRP A 454 14.72 -5.81 -9.29
C TRP A 454 14.50 -4.31 -9.03
N ALA A 455 13.96 -3.95 -7.86
CA ALA A 455 13.72 -2.56 -7.48
C ALA A 455 15.03 -1.80 -7.26
N VAL A 456 16.01 -2.40 -6.59
CA VAL A 456 17.34 -1.80 -6.36
C VAL A 456 18.06 -1.51 -7.67
N TRP A 457 17.96 -2.41 -8.65
CA TRP A 457 18.56 -2.22 -9.98
C TRP A 457 17.88 -1.09 -10.76
N GLU A 458 16.56 -0.97 -10.70
CA GLU A 458 15.83 0.12 -11.35
C GLU A 458 16.22 1.50 -10.77
N VAL A 459 16.30 1.59 -9.45
CA VAL A 459 16.80 2.82 -8.80
C VAL A 459 18.21 3.15 -9.29
N TYR A 460 19.12 2.16 -9.36
CA TYR A 460 20.48 2.36 -9.87
C TYR A 460 20.48 2.90 -11.31
N THR A 461 19.77 2.23 -12.21
CA THR A 461 19.76 2.63 -13.63
C THR A 461 19.14 4.01 -13.81
N THR A 462 18.10 4.32 -13.08
CA THR A 462 17.43 5.63 -13.14
C THR A 462 18.32 6.75 -12.59
N LEU A 463 18.95 6.55 -11.44
CA LEU A 463 19.93 7.51 -10.89
C LEU A 463 21.05 7.81 -11.90
N LYS A 464 21.63 6.75 -12.48
CA LYS A 464 22.76 6.86 -13.39
C LYS A 464 22.37 7.49 -14.73
N ASP A 465 21.34 6.94 -15.39
CA ASP A 465 21.06 7.20 -16.81
C ASP A 465 20.07 8.38 -17.00
N LYS A 466 19.14 8.60 -16.07
CA LYS A 466 18.15 9.67 -16.15
C LYS A 466 18.58 10.92 -15.38
N TYR A 467 19.07 10.75 -14.17
CA TYR A 467 19.43 11.86 -13.28
C TYR A 467 20.92 12.24 -13.36
N ASN A 468 21.76 11.47 -14.08
CA ASN A 468 23.21 11.67 -14.17
C ASN A 468 23.92 11.69 -12.80
N ARG A 469 23.42 10.90 -11.83
CA ARG A 469 23.94 10.76 -10.47
C ARG A 469 24.78 9.46 -10.37
N ALA A 470 25.79 9.30 -11.24
CA ALA A 470 26.54 8.06 -11.40
C ALA A 470 27.29 7.61 -10.14
N ASP A 471 27.93 8.54 -9.42
CA ASP A 471 28.68 8.22 -8.18
C ASP A 471 27.74 7.74 -7.08
N GLU A 472 26.57 8.36 -6.96
CA GLU A 472 25.57 7.98 -6.00
C GLU A 472 24.90 6.64 -6.38
N ALA A 473 24.65 6.42 -7.66
CA ALA A 473 24.17 5.14 -8.15
C ALA A 473 25.16 3.99 -7.80
N GLN A 474 26.46 4.24 -7.94
CA GLN A 474 27.48 3.28 -7.54
C GLN A 474 27.50 3.04 -6.03
N ALA A 475 27.37 4.11 -5.22
CA ALA A 475 27.32 4.02 -3.76
C ALA A 475 26.06 3.26 -3.30
N TRP A 476 24.92 3.48 -3.97
CA TRP A 476 23.68 2.77 -3.75
C TRP A 476 23.82 1.24 -3.91
N LEU A 477 24.45 0.78 -4.99
CA LEU A 477 24.69 -0.64 -5.17
C LEU A 477 25.66 -1.21 -4.10
N GLN A 478 26.69 -0.45 -3.71
CA GLN A 478 27.63 -0.85 -2.66
C GLN A 478 26.94 -1.02 -1.30
N GLU A 479 25.97 -0.16 -1.01
CA GLU A 479 25.14 -0.22 0.21
C GLU A 479 24.22 -1.43 0.20
N MET A 480 23.49 -1.63 -0.90
CA MET A 480 22.41 -2.62 -0.95
C MET A 480 22.88 -4.05 -1.22
N TYR A 481 23.96 -4.24 -1.95
CA TYR A 481 24.38 -5.58 -2.39
C TYR A 481 24.56 -6.59 -1.25
N PRO A 482 25.27 -6.29 -0.15
CA PRO A 482 25.42 -7.24 0.94
C PRO A 482 24.10 -7.65 1.58
N GLN A 483 23.16 -6.73 1.69
CA GLN A 483 21.83 -6.97 2.27
C GLN A 483 20.94 -7.81 1.34
N LEU A 484 21.02 -7.56 0.04
CA LEU A 484 20.36 -8.38 -0.98
C LEU A 484 20.89 -9.81 -0.97
N VAL A 485 22.21 -10.00 -0.89
CA VAL A 485 22.83 -11.33 -0.82
C VAL A 485 22.44 -12.06 0.47
N GLU A 486 22.33 -11.37 1.61
CA GLU A 486 21.83 -11.98 2.85
C GLU A 486 20.38 -12.44 2.71
N TYR A 487 19.50 -11.65 2.11
CA TYR A 487 18.11 -12.03 1.85
C TYR A 487 17.99 -13.19 0.85
N HIS A 488 18.79 -13.16 -0.22
CA HIS A 488 18.90 -14.27 -1.17
C HIS A 488 19.28 -15.59 -0.49
N ASN A 489 20.32 -15.56 0.34
CA ASN A 489 20.79 -16.76 1.04
C ASN A 489 19.76 -17.27 2.07
N TRP A 490 19.00 -16.38 2.69
CA TRP A 490 17.93 -16.77 3.62
C TRP A 490 16.89 -17.68 2.94
N TRP A 491 16.47 -17.36 1.71
CA TRP A 491 15.51 -18.18 0.96
C TRP A 491 15.99 -19.61 0.79
N LEU A 492 17.26 -19.82 0.44
CA LEU A 492 17.85 -21.17 0.32
C LEU A 492 17.99 -21.89 1.66
N THR A 493 18.19 -21.16 2.75
CA THR A 493 18.37 -21.75 4.07
C THR A 493 17.05 -22.12 4.72
N ALA A 494 16.03 -21.28 4.57
CA ALA A 494 14.76 -21.36 5.30
C ALA A 494 13.56 -21.81 4.47
N ARG A 495 13.70 -21.93 3.13
CA ARG A 495 12.60 -22.20 2.21
C ARG A 495 12.94 -23.18 1.07
N ASP A 496 14.05 -23.90 1.12
CA ASP A 496 14.42 -24.93 0.14
C ASP A 496 14.55 -26.27 0.86
N THR A 497 13.40 -26.89 1.16
CA THR A 497 13.33 -28.11 1.99
C THR A 497 13.86 -29.35 1.28
N ASN A 498 13.77 -29.40 -0.05
CA ASN A 498 14.28 -30.52 -0.85
C ASN A 498 15.70 -30.30 -1.38
N GLN A 499 16.30 -29.15 -1.10
CA GLN A 499 17.67 -28.75 -1.45
C GLN A 499 17.98 -28.82 -2.95
N ASN A 500 16.99 -28.43 -3.79
CA ASN A 500 17.17 -28.40 -5.22
C ASN A 500 17.51 -27.00 -5.78
N GLY A 501 17.59 -26.00 -4.93
CA GLY A 501 17.91 -24.61 -5.28
C GLY A 501 16.69 -23.78 -5.75
N ILE A 502 15.48 -24.29 -5.58
CA ILE A 502 14.21 -23.59 -5.90
C ILE A 502 13.44 -23.42 -4.59
N PRO A 503 13.39 -22.20 -4.03
CA PRO A 503 12.73 -21.98 -2.74
C PRO A 503 11.21 -22.06 -2.86
N GLU A 504 10.57 -22.65 -1.84
CA GLU A 504 9.13 -22.71 -1.66
C GLU A 504 8.62 -21.48 -0.90
N TYR A 505 7.29 -21.27 -0.88
CA TYR A 505 6.63 -20.38 0.09
C TYR A 505 6.35 -21.13 1.40
N GLY A 506 6.29 -20.39 2.49
CA GLY A 506 6.12 -21.00 3.80
C GLY A 506 5.70 -20.04 4.89
N ALA A 507 5.93 -20.46 6.12
CA ALA A 507 5.64 -19.72 7.34
C ALA A 507 6.84 -19.80 8.29
N ALA A 508 7.13 -18.74 9.00
CA ALA A 508 8.12 -18.73 10.07
C ALA A 508 7.56 -19.42 11.32
N VAL A 509 8.40 -19.68 12.30
CA VAL A 509 7.94 -20.05 13.65
C VAL A 509 7.32 -18.81 14.29
N ASP A 510 6.03 -18.89 14.59
CA ASP A 510 5.25 -17.82 15.17
C ASP A 510 4.11 -18.41 16.02
N PRO A 511 3.76 -17.82 17.18
CA PRO A 511 2.70 -18.32 18.06
C PRO A 511 1.33 -18.50 17.41
N GLU A 512 1.02 -17.78 16.32
CA GLU A 512 -0.25 -17.94 15.62
C GLU A 512 -0.38 -19.28 14.88
N HIS A 513 0.72 -19.84 14.41
CA HIS A 513 0.70 -21.11 13.68
C HIS A 513 1.65 -22.19 14.23
N THR A 514 2.29 -21.92 15.39
CA THR A 514 3.22 -22.83 16.05
C THR A 514 2.96 -22.86 17.55
N LYS A 515 2.86 -24.03 18.13
CA LYS A 515 2.81 -24.25 19.57
C LYS A 515 3.83 -25.29 20.00
N ASP A 516 4.73 -24.92 20.90
CA ASP A 516 5.80 -25.80 21.39
C ASP A 516 6.62 -26.42 20.22
N GLY A 517 6.90 -25.64 19.18
CA GLY A 517 7.61 -26.08 17.97
C GLY A 517 6.78 -26.94 17.01
N LEU A 518 5.48 -27.15 17.28
CA LEU A 518 4.60 -27.98 16.44
C LEU A 518 3.61 -27.13 15.64
N LEU A 519 3.42 -27.48 14.37
CA LEU A 519 2.41 -26.87 13.50
C LEU A 519 1.02 -26.93 14.12
N ILE A 520 0.32 -25.79 14.16
CA ILE A 520 -1.09 -25.71 14.58
C ILE A 520 -1.99 -25.98 13.38
N TYR A 521 -3.01 -26.81 13.57
CA TYR A 521 -4.10 -26.98 12.62
C TYR A 521 -5.42 -27.19 13.33
N LYS A 522 -6.50 -26.85 12.63
CA LYS A 522 -7.88 -27.07 13.08
C LYS A 522 -8.64 -27.90 12.06
N TYR A 523 -9.56 -28.73 12.54
CA TYR A 523 -10.32 -29.60 11.68
C TYR A 523 -11.72 -29.86 12.23
N LYS A 524 -12.62 -30.31 11.37
CA LYS A 524 -13.96 -30.83 11.72
C LYS A 524 -14.11 -32.24 11.18
N LEU A 525 -14.54 -33.14 12.04
CA LEU A 525 -15.00 -34.47 11.64
C LEU A 525 -16.51 -34.45 11.33
N LYS A 526 -17.00 -35.53 10.73
CA LYS A 526 -18.42 -35.67 10.45
C LYS A 526 -19.24 -35.65 11.76
N GLY A 527 -20.13 -34.69 11.86
CA GLY A 527 -21.00 -34.48 13.04
C GLY A 527 -20.50 -33.47 14.04
N ASP A 528 -19.29 -32.94 13.87
CA ASP A 528 -18.76 -31.88 14.72
C ASP A 528 -19.49 -30.56 14.45
N THR A 529 -19.88 -29.87 15.53
CA THR A 529 -20.42 -28.51 15.47
C THR A 529 -19.31 -27.45 15.62
N GLU A 530 -18.25 -27.82 16.34
CA GLU A 530 -17.14 -26.93 16.64
C GLU A 530 -15.84 -27.40 15.99
N TRP A 531 -14.90 -26.49 15.79
CA TRP A 531 -13.56 -26.81 15.32
C TRP A 531 -12.76 -27.50 16.43
N GLN A 532 -12.10 -28.61 16.08
CA GLN A 532 -11.08 -29.23 16.90
C GLN A 532 -9.71 -28.63 16.54
N VAL A 533 -8.79 -28.53 17.51
CA VAL A 533 -7.43 -28.04 17.30
C VAL A 533 -6.46 -29.14 17.72
N ASP A 534 -5.47 -29.44 16.88
CA ASP A 534 -4.38 -30.39 17.20
C ASP A 534 -3.05 -29.84 16.64
N TYR A 535 -1.96 -30.50 16.95
CA TYR A 535 -0.61 -30.04 16.72
C TYR A 535 0.26 -31.13 16.11
N GLY A 536 1.16 -30.71 15.21
CA GLY A 536 2.19 -31.55 14.61
C GLY A 536 1.89 -31.93 13.16
N ILE A 537 2.91 -31.81 12.35
CA ILE A 537 2.85 -31.98 10.89
C ILE A 537 2.51 -33.43 10.48
N ASP A 538 3.03 -34.42 11.21
CA ASP A 538 2.76 -35.84 10.90
C ASP A 538 1.28 -36.20 11.08
N LYS A 539 0.65 -35.69 12.16
CA LYS A 539 -0.77 -35.88 12.39
C LYS A 539 -1.62 -35.14 11.37
N TYR A 540 -1.23 -33.90 11.04
CA TYR A 540 -1.87 -33.11 10.00
C TYR A 540 -1.84 -33.86 8.67
N ASN A 541 -0.67 -34.29 8.22
CA ASN A 541 -0.52 -35.04 6.98
C ASN A 541 -1.28 -36.36 6.99
N ALA A 542 -1.27 -37.11 8.11
CA ALA A 542 -2.03 -38.36 8.25
C ALA A 542 -3.55 -38.12 8.16
N LEU A 543 -4.05 -37.00 8.72
CA LEU A 543 -5.47 -36.64 8.60
C LEU A 543 -5.84 -36.30 7.16
N LEU A 544 -4.97 -35.52 6.46
CA LEU A 544 -5.15 -35.25 5.04
C LEU A 544 -5.23 -36.52 4.19
N GLU A 545 -4.27 -37.45 4.39
CA GLU A 545 -4.23 -38.72 3.66
C GLU A 545 -5.47 -39.57 3.91
N SER A 546 -5.97 -39.57 5.14
CA SER A 546 -7.18 -40.37 5.49
C SER A 546 -8.43 -39.86 4.78
N GLY A 547 -8.55 -38.57 4.49
CA GLY A 547 -9.74 -37.91 3.98
C GLY A 547 -10.93 -37.92 4.97
N ASN A 548 -10.70 -38.36 6.21
CA ASN A 548 -11.76 -38.50 7.23
C ASN A 548 -12.04 -37.19 7.98
N TYR A 549 -12.23 -36.10 7.25
CA TYR A 549 -12.60 -34.80 7.79
C TYR A 549 -13.66 -34.14 6.90
N VAL A 550 -14.42 -33.24 7.47
CA VAL A 550 -15.34 -32.37 6.72
C VAL A 550 -14.58 -31.16 6.24
N ASP A 551 -13.79 -30.60 7.15
CA ASP A 551 -12.97 -29.40 6.87
C ASP A 551 -11.66 -29.44 7.66
N ILE A 552 -10.59 -28.85 7.12
CA ILE A 552 -9.27 -28.76 7.74
C ILE A 552 -8.58 -27.48 7.28
N SER A 553 -7.91 -26.82 8.21
CA SER A 553 -7.24 -25.56 7.95
C SER A 553 -6.02 -25.42 8.86
N SER A 554 -4.94 -24.81 8.37
CA SER A 554 -3.78 -24.42 9.16
C SER A 554 -3.48 -22.93 8.97
N PRO A 555 -3.24 -22.17 10.04
CA PRO A 555 -2.78 -20.78 9.92
C PRO A 555 -1.47 -20.66 9.11
N ALA A 556 -0.64 -21.69 9.09
CA ALA A 556 0.58 -21.71 8.28
C ALA A 556 0.29 -21.70 6.76
N GLN A 557 -0.86 -22.24 6.31
CA GLN A 557 -1.31 -22.12 4.90
C GLN A 557 -1.60 -20.65 4.56
N THR A 558 -2.28 -19.96 5.45
CA THR A 558 -2.55 -18.53 5.29
C THR A 558 -1.25 -17.73 5.27
N ALA A 559 -0.32 -18.00 6.20
CA ALA A 559 0.98 -17.33 6.22
C ALA A 559 1.80 -17.58 4.95
N ALA A 560 1.80 -18.81 4.43
CA ALA A 560 2.50 -19.15 3.18
C ALA A 560 1.87 -18.45 1.95
N SER A 561 0.54 -18.33 1.90
CA SER A 561 -0.12 -17.56 0.84
C SER A 561 0.18 -16.06 0.96
N TRP A 562 0.23 -15.50 2.17
CA TRP A 562 0.66 -14.12 2.41
C TRP A 562 2.14 -13.89 2.03
N GLU A 563 3.01 -14.90 2.25
CA GLU A 563 4.41 -14.82 1.81
C GLU A 563 4.52 -14.65 0.27
N SER A 564 3.59 -15.22 -0.47
CA SER A 564 3.50 -15.02 -1.93
C SER A 564 2.94 -13.67 -2.34
N GLY A 565 2.31 -12.94 -1.42
CA GLY A 565 1.55 -11.71 -1.71
C GLY A 565 0.20 -11.95 -2.41
N ARG A 566 -0.27 -13.21 -2.51
CA ARG A 566 -1.54 -13.60 -3.16
C ARG A 566 -2.40 -14.39 -2.16
N ASP A 567 -2.98 -13.69 -1.23
CA ASP A 567 -3.47 -14.15 0.08
C ASP A 567 -4.43 -15.35 0.06
N ASP A 568 -5.33 -15.45 -0.90
CA ASP A 568 -6.29 -16.56 -1.01
C ASP A 568 -6.29 -17.21 -2.41
N ALA A 569 -5.14 -17.15 -3.12
CA ALA A 569 -5.06 -17.69 -4.47
C ALA A 569 -5.35 -19.20 -4.53
N ALA A 570 -6.04 -19.61 -5.58
CA ALA A 570 -6.44 -21.00 -5.80
C ALA A 570 -5.28 -22.00 -5.76
N VAL A 571 -4.11 -21.58 -6.26
CA VAL A 571 -2.91 -22.39 -6.30
C VAL A 571 -2.42 -22.84 -4.92
N PHE A 572 -2.77 -22.11 -3.85
CA PHE A 572 -2.48 -22.49 -2.45
C PHE A 572 -3.59 -23.31 -1.79
N GLY A 573 -4.47 -23.92 -2.58
CA GLY A 573 -5.51 -24.82 -2.10
C GLY A 573 -6.79 -24.11 -1.59
N PHE A 574 -6.91 -22.80 -1.79
CA PHE A 574 -8.13 -22.07 -1.42
C PHE A 574 -9.22 -22.30 -2.46
N ILE A 575 -10.33 -22.88 -1.99
CA ILE A 575 -11.53 -23.12 -2.75
C ILE A 575 -12.71 -23.06 -1.78
N ASP A 576 -13.82 -22.41 -2.18
CA ASP A 576 -14.98 -22.29 -1.31
C ASP A 576 -15.71 -23.62 -1.17
N THR A 577 -16.02 -23.98 0.07
CA THR A 577 -16.76 -25.18 0.42
C THR A 577 -18.12 -24.82 1.00
N ILE A 578 -18.99 -25.79 1.13
CA ILE A 578 -20.27 -25.57 1.79
C ILE A 578 -20.12 -25.24 3.29
N ALA A 579 -19.03 -25.64 3.91
CA ALA A 579 -18.71 -25.26 5.29
C ALA A 579 -18.50 -23.75 5.43
N ASP A 580 -17.91 -23.10 4.43
CA ASP A 580 -17.72 -21.64 4.37
C ASP A 580 -19.06 -20.91 4.20
N ALA A 581 -20.05 -21.59 3.62
CA ALA A 581 -21.38 -21.08 3.36
C ALA A 581 -22.33 -21.08 4.57
N GLN A 582 -21.91 -21.51 5.76
CA GLN A 582 -22.76 -21.59 6.97
C GLN A 582 -23.03 -20.22 7.63
N GLY A 583 -22.57 -19.11 7.05
CA GLY A 583 -23.06 -17.77 7.36
C GLY A 583 -24.38 -17.45 6.67
N VAL A 584 -25.00 -16.33 7.01
CA VAL A 584 -26.24 -15.83 6.37
C VAL A 584 -26.02 -15.63 4.87
N ILE A 585 -26.62 -16.49 4.05
CA ILE A 585 -26.47 -16.43 2.61
C ILE A 585 -27.85 -16.24 1.97
N ASP A 586 -28.00 -15.20 1.17
CA ASP A 586 -29.11 -15.07 0.24
C ASP A 586 -28.83 -15.91 -1.00
N LEU A 587 -29.33 -17.14 -0.97
CA LEU A 587 -29.15 -18.14 -2.02
C LEU A 587 -30.09 -17.94 -3.23
N THR A 588 -30.73 -16.79 -3.35
CA THR A 588 -31.61 -16.48 -4.51
C THR A 588 -30.81 -16.02 -5.73
N SER A 589 -29.49 -15.79 -5.59
CA SER A 589 -28.61 -15.24 -6.63
C SER A 589 -27.62 -16.25 -7.21
N GLU A 590 -26.92 -15.89 -8.26
CA GLU A 590 -25.76 -16.59 -8.82
C GLU A 590 -24.68 -16.94 -7.78
N GLN A 591 -24.64 -16.23 -6.64
CA GLN A 591 -23.75 -16.51 -5.52
C GLN A 591 -23.95 -17.92 -4.94
N ALA A 592 -25.17 -18.46 -4.96
CA ALA A 592 -25.40 -19.82 -4.53
C ALA A 592 -24.62 -20.87 -5.34
N LYS A 593 -24.30 -20.58 -6.61
CA LYS A 593 -23.50 -21.46 -7.46
C LYS A 593 -22.01 -21.36 -7.18
N VAL A 594 -21.57 -20.26 -6.55
CA VAL A 594 -20.15 -19.98 -6.23
C VAL A 594 -19.76 -20.61 -4.89
N ILE A 595 -20.70 -20.73 -3.96
CA ILE A 595 -20.48 -21.10 -2.56
C ILE A 595 -19.98 -22.53 -2.36
N ASP A 596 -20.32 -23.46 -3.26
CA ASP A 596 -19.82 -24.84 -3.21
C ASP A 596 -18.95 -25.11 -4.43
N GLN A 597 -17.86 -24.37 -4.54
CA GLN A 597 -16.89 -24.54 -5.63
C GLN A 597 -16.28 -25.94 -5.61
N LEU A 598 -15.94 -26.46 -4.43
CA LEU A 598 -15.38 -27.81 -4.29
C LEU A 598 -16.39 -28.89 -4.72
N GLY A 599 -17.68 -28.79 -4.34
CA GLY A 599 -18.72 -29.72 -4.76
C GLY A 599 -18.94 -29.67 -6.28
N ARG A 600 -18.91 -28.47 -6.88
CA ARG A 600 -18.97 -28.33 -8.34
C ARG A 600 -17.75 -28.97 -9.02
N TYR A 601 -16.55 -28.71 -8.54
CA TYR A 601 -15.33 -29.35 -9.03
C TYR A 601 -15.39 -30.87 -8.93
N ALA A 602 -15.86 -31.41 -7.78
CA ALA A 602 -16.03 -32.84 -7.59
C ALA A 602 -17.05 -33.46 -8.58
N ASN A 603 -18.14 -32.74 -8.89
CA ASN A 603 -19.11 -33.15 -9.89
C ASN A 603 -18.49 -33.22 -11.30
N GLU A 604 -17.79 -32.17 -11.70
CA GLU A 604 -17.22 -32.06 -13.04
C GLU A 604 -16.11 -33.09 -13.26
N LYS A 605 -15.25 -33.31 -12.27
CA LYS A 605 -14.08 -34.18 -12.40
C LYS A 605 -14.39 -35.63 -12.05
N TYR A 606 -15.21 -35.88 -11.00
CA TYR A 606 -15.45 -37.21 -10.42
C TYR A 606 -16.89 -37.66 -10.50
N GLN A 607 -17.78 -36.90 -11.17
CA GLN A 607 -19.21 -37.23 -11.29
C GLN A 607 -19.92 -37.35 -9.92
N PHE A 608 -19.51 -36.51 -8.99
CA PHE A 608 -20.13 -36.42 -7.66
C PHE A 608 -21.43 -35.59 -7.73
N ASP A 609 -22.61 -36.24 -7.54
CA ASP A 609 -23.90 -35.55 -7.56
C ASP A 609 -24.19 -34.91 -6.18
N ASN A 610 -23.82 -33.62 -6.04
CA ASN A 610 -24.01 -32.85 -4.81
C ASN A 610 -25.42 -32.26 -4.72
N LYS A 611 -26.39 -33.02 -4.27
CA LYS A 611 -27.72 -32.50 -3.94
C LYS A 611 -27.69 -31.81 -2.58
N VAL A 612 -28.05 -30.54 -2.57
CA VAL A 612 -28.15 -29.74 -1.37
C VAL A 612 -29.58 -29.33 -1.10
N THR A 613 -29.98 -29.30 0.17
CA THR A 613 -31.25 -28.75 0.63
C THR A 613 -31.01 -27.43 1.33
N ILE A 614 -31.75 -26.40 0.93
CA ILE A 614 -31.70 -25.08 1.52
C ILE A 614 -32.89 -24.87 2.42
N THR A 615 -32.67 -24.57 3.70
CA THR A 615 -33.72 -24.33 4.70
C THR A 615 -33.51 -22.99 5.38
N LYS A 616 -34.53 -22.44 6.02
CA LYS A 616 -34.42 -21.27 6.90
C LYS A 616 -34.32 -21.73 8.35
N ASN A 617 -33.38 -21.18 9.13
CA ASN A 617 -33.32 -21.39 10.57
C ASN A 617 -34.33 -20.48 11.29
N SER A 618 -34.36 -20.55 12.64
CA SER A 618 -35.28 -19.75 13.48
C SER A 618 -35.04 -18.23 13.39
N LYS A 619 -33.87 -17.79 12.87
CA LYS A 619 -33.51 -16.38 12.64
C LYS A 619 -33.85 -15.94 11.21
N GLY A 620 -34.41 -16.81 10.36
CA GLY A 620 -34.66 -16.52 8.95
C GLY A 620 -33.42 -16.63 8.04
N GLU A 621 -32.30 -17.11 8.57
CA GLU A 621 -31.06 -17.30 7.84
C GLU A 621 -31.10 -18.57 6.99
N SER A 622 -30.53 -18.53 5.79
CA SER A 622 -30.45 -19.69 4.92
C SER A 622 -29.43 -20.71 5.44
N VAL A 623 -29.82 -21.93 5.62
CA VAL A 623 -28.94 -23.03 6.04
C VAL A 623 -28.88 -24.05 4.91
N VAL A 624 -27.68 -24.37 4.46
CA VAL A 624 -27.41 -25.37 3.44
C VAL A 624 -27.14 -26.71 4.12
N LYS A 625 -27.83 -27.75 3.66
CA LYS A 625 -27.62 -29.14 4.13
C LYS A 625 -27.40 -30.05 2.94
N TYR A 626 -26.39 -30.90 3.03
CA TYR A 626 -26.23 -32.01 2.10
C TYR A 626 -27.36 -33.04 2.29
N THR A 627 -27.81 -33.64 1.20
CA THR A 627 -28.73 -34.79 1.25
C THR A 627 -27.98 -36.03 1.72
N ASP A 628 -28.75 -37.05 2.13
CA ASP A 628 -28.17 -38.34 2.51
C ASP A 628 -27.43 -39.03 1.36
N GLU A 629 -27.85 -38.80 0.10
CA GLU A 629 -27.12 -39.25 -1.10
C GLU A 629 -25.77 -38.59 -1.25
N THR A 630 -25.66 -37.28 -0.95
CA THR A 630 -24.40 -36.53 -0.96
C THR A 630 -23.40 -37.09 0.06
N ILE A 631 -23.91 -37.52 1.23
CA ILE A 631 -23.10 -38.16 2.27
C ILE A 631 -22.65 -39.58 1.84
N ALA A 632 -23.45 -40.31 1.08
CA ALA A 632 -23.09 -41.64 0.56
C ALA A 632 -21.91 -41.60 -0.44
N ASN A 633 -21.77 -40.52 -1.17
CA ASN A 633 -20.66 -40.29 -2.15
C ASN A 633 -19.41 -39.61 -1.55
N ASN A 634 -19.18 -39.73 -0.25
CA ASN A 634 -18.08 -39.12 0.48
C ASN A 634 -16.70 -39.48 -0.11
N GLU A 635 -16.53 -40.67 -0.68
CA GLU A 635 -15.31 -41.14 -1.30
C GLU A 635 -14.88 -40.25 -2.52
N LEU A 636 -15.84 -39.86 -3.35
CA LEU A 636 -15.59 -39.01 -4.51
C LEU A 636 -15.30 -37.56 -4.09
N LEU A 637 -16.00 -37.05 -3.08
CA LEU A 637 -15.72 -35.76 -2.50
C LEU A 637 -14.34 -35.76 -1.83
N ASN A 638 -13.93 -36.84 -1.19
CA ASN A 638 -12.58 -36.96 -0.62
C ASN A 638 -11.49 -36.98 -1.70
N LYS A 639 -11.76 -37.54 -2.89
CA LYS A 639 -10.83 -37.41 -4.03
C LYS A 639 -10.69 -35.97 -4.46
N ALA A 640 -11.79 -35.25 -4.59
CA ALA A 640 -11.74 -33.80 -4.91
C ALA A 640 -10.98 -32.99 -3.85
N LYS A 641 -11.21 -33.26 -2.58
CA LYS A 641 -10.46 -32.62 -1.50
C LYS A 641 -8.96 -32.85 -1.62
N LYS A 642 -8.52 -34.05 -2.02
CA LYS A 642 -7.09 -34.37 -2.18
C LYS A 642 -6.41 -33.49 -3.24
N ASP A 643 -7.07 -33.11 -4.30
CA ASP A 643 -6.54 -32.21 -5.34
C ASP A 643 -6.24 -30.81 -4.80
N TRP A 644 -6.95 -30.40 -3.72
CA TRP A 644 -6.85 -29.07 -3.10
C TRP A 644 -6.11 -29.07 -1.76
N GLN A 645 -5.54 -30.20 -1.36
CA GLN A 645 -4.76 -30.29 -0.12
C GLN A 645 -3.40 -29.61 -0.24
N VAL A 646 -3.00 -28.95 0.84
CA VAL A 646 -1.69 -28.33 1.00
C VAL A 646 -0.98 -29.07 2.13
N LYS A 647 0.22 -29.62 1.84
CA LYS A 647 1.08 -30.29 2.82
C LYS A 647 2.26 -29.39 3.16
N PHE A 648 2.86 -29.63 4.32
CA PHE A 648 4.02 -28.90 4.80
C PHE A 648 5.19 -29.82 5.07
N SER A 649 6.40 -29.26 4.93
CA SER A 649 7.66 -29.76 5.46
C SER A 649 8.18 -28.82 6.53
N GLU A 650 8.90 -29.34 7.51
CA GLU A 650 9.62 -28.55 8.51
C GLU A 650 10.95 -28.05 7.95
N ASN A 651 11.23 -26.77 8.11
CA ASN A 651 12.58 -26.22 7.93
C ASN A 651 13.32 -26.29 9.26
N LYS A 652 14.55 -26.81 9.25
CA LYS A 652 15.35 -26.99 10.45
C LYS A 652 16.71 -26.34 10.30
N ASP A 653 17.18 -25.76 11.39
CA ASP A 653 18.54 -25.26 11.47
C ASP A 653 19.58 -26.43 11.59
N ALA A 654 20.86 -26.09 11.66
CA ALA A 654 21.95 -27.07 11.78
C ALA A 654 21.90 -27.86 13.09
N SER A 655 21.18 -27.44 14.12
CA SER A 655 20.97 -28.14 15.39
C SER A 655 19.78 -29.11 15.35
N GLY A 656 18.91 -29.00 14.32
CA GLY A 656 17.69 -29.78 14.15
C GLY A 656 16.46 -29.12 14.74
N GLU A 657 16.56 -27.88 15.25
CA GLU A 657 15.42 -27.08 15.71
C GLU A 657 14.59 -26.57 14.54
N VAL A 658 13.27 -26.60 14.68
CA VAL A 658 12.34 -26.10 13.67
C VAL A 658 12.41 -24.57 13.61
N ILE A 659 12.70 -24.02 12.43
CA ILE A 659 12.82 -22.59 12.16
C ILE A 659 11.67 -22.07 11.26
N GLY A 660 10.83 -22.95 10.76
CA GLY A 660 9.69 -22.61 9.92
C GLY A 660 9.09 -23.82 9.23
N TYR A 661 8.15 -23.56 8.36
CA TYR A 661 7.43 -24.54 7.56
C TYR A 661 7.38 -24.08 6.12
N SER A 662 7.72 -24.94 5.16
CA SER A 662 7.48 -24.71 3.73
C SER A 662 6.30 -25.52 3.22
N LEU A 663 5.60 -24.99 2.23
CA LEU A 663 4.66 -25.80 1.44
C LEU A 663 5.44 -26.92 0.73
N MET A 664 4.87 -28.10 0.68
CA MET A 664 5.39 -29.18 -0.21
C MET A 664 4.99 -28.87 -1.67
N GLN A 665 5.32 -27.68 -2.11
CA GLN A 665 4.94 -27.10 -3.39
C GLN A 665 5.95 -26.03 -3.81
N GLU A 666 6.54 -26.16 -4.98
CA GLU A 666 7.36 -25.11 -5.58
C GLU A 666 6.50 -24.22 -6.45
N SER A 667 6.44 -22.94 -6.12
CA SER A 667 5.60 -21.97 -6.82
C SER A 667 6.31 -21.39 -8.03
N VAL A 668 5.62 -21.38 -9.18
CA VAL A 668 6.19 -20.94 -10.45
C VAL A 668 6.51 -19.44 -10.48
N ASP A 669 5.75 -18.64 -9.73
CA ASP A 669 6.06 -17.21 -9.58
C ASP A 669 7.30 -17.00 -8.70
N GLN A 670 7.43 -17.71 -7.56
CA GLN A 670 8.64 -17.61 -6.75
C GLN A 670 9.87 -18.10 -7.51
N ALA A 671 9.79 -19.22 -8.23
CA ALA A 671 10.87 -19.69 -9.09
C ALA A 671 11.24 -18.64 -10.16
N SER A 672 10.24 -17.91 -10.71
CA SER A 672 10.46 -16.85 -11.69
C SER A 672 11.10 -15.61 -11.06
N TYR A 673 10.67 -15.20 -9.87
CA TYR A 673 11.30 -14.12 -9.11
C TYR A 673 12.71 -14.51 -8.69
N TRP A 674 12.94 -15.77 -8.33
CA TRP A 674 14.24 -16.31 -8.00
C TRP A 674 15.22 -16.30 -9.18
N TYR A 675 14.75 -16.65 -10.37
CA TYR A 675 15.49 -16.46 -11.63
C TYR A 675 15.89 -15.00 -11.83
N SER A 676 14.94 -14.10 -11.66
CA SER A 676 15.10 -12.64 -11.80
C SER A 676 16.08 -12.11 -10.75
N ASP A 677 15.95 -12.51 -9.49
CA ASP A 677 16.85 -12.11 -8.41
C ASP A 677 18.30 -12.51 -8.70
N ASN A 678 18.55 -13.77 -9.08
CA ASN A 678 19.86 -14.21 -9.51
C ASN A 678 20.41 -13.38 -10.70
N THR A 679 19.53 -13.02 -11.65
CA THR A 679 19.92 -12.21 -12.81
C THR A 679 20.35 -10.79 -12.40
N TYR A 680 19.58 -10.13 -11.53
CA TYR A 680 19.93 -8.78 -11.06
C TYR A 680 21.13 -8.79 -10.12
N LEU A 681 21.26 -9.78 -9.25
CA LEU A 681 22.44 -9.94 -8.41
C LEU A 681 23.72 -10.14 -9.24
N ALA A 682 23.63 -10.90 -10.34
CA ALA A 682 24.75 -11.04 -11.28
C ALA A 682 25.14 -9.70 -11.94
N GLN A 683 24.16 -8.90 -12.34
CA GLN A 683 24.40 -7.58 -12.91
C GLN A 683 25.01 -6.62 -11.89
N ILE A 684 24.46 -6.57 -10.67
CA ILE A 684 24.98 -5.74 -9.57
C ILE A 684 26.41 -6.15 -9.23
N ALA A 685 26.67 -7.46 -9.05
CA ALA A 685 28.00 -7.99 -8.79
C ALA A 685 29.01 -7.63 -9.90
N THR A 686 28.58 -7.66 -11.16
CA THR A 686 29.41 -7.25 -12.30
C THR A 686 29.79 -5.78 -12.22
N VAL A 687 28.82 -4.89 -11.92
CA VAL A 687 29.07 -3.46 -11.77
C VAL A 687 30.05 -3.18 -10.62
N LEU A 688 29.93 -3.96 -9.52
CA LEU A 688 30.78 -3.83 -8.34
C LEU A 688 32.14 -4.51 -8.47
N GLY A 689 32.37 -5.27 -9.57
CA GLY A 689 33.64 -5.99 -9.81
C GLY A 689 33.75 -7.34 -9.11
N TYR A 690 32.65 -7.90 -8.57
CA TYR A 690 32.62 -9.22 -7.91
C TYR A 690 32.42 -10.35 -8.92
N ASN A 691 33.37 -10.52 -9.83
CA ASN A 691 33.23 -11.37 -11.03
C ASN A 691 32.91 -12.85 -10.72
N THR A 692 33.46 -13.43 -9.64
CA THR A 692 33.16 -14.80 -9.25
C THR A 692 31.70 -14.97 -8.86
N GLN A 693 31.19 -14.08 -7.98
CA GLN A 693 29.79 -14.10 -7.56
C GLN A 693 28.85 -13.83 -8.73
N ALA A 694 29.22 -12.93 -9.65
CA ALA A 694 28.45 -12.67 -10.88
C ALA A 694 28.31 -13.93 -11.74
N ALA A 695 29.39 -14.70 -11.88
CA ALA A 695 29.36 -15.97 -12.61
C ALA A 695 28.48 -17.03 -11.91
N ASP A 696 28.57 -17.13 -10.60
CA ASP A 696 27.77 -18.07 -9.80
C ASP A 696 26.27 -17.76 -9.90
N PHE A 697 25.86 -16.49 -9.75
CA PHE A 697 24.48 -16.08 -9.93
C PHE A 697 23.97 -16.29 -11.36
N THR A 698 24.83 -16.05 -12.36
CA THR A 698 24.48 -16.31 -13.78
C THR A 698 24.20 -17.79 -14.01
N ALA A 699 25.02 -18.69 -13.43
CA ALA A 699 24.84 -20.14 -13.56
C ALA A 699 23.52 -20.58 -12.88
N LYS A 700 23.25 -20.11 -11.66
CA LYS A 700 22.01 -20.41 -10.94
C LYS A 700 20.76 -19.90 -11.70
N ALA A 701 20.83 -18.71 -12.28
CA ALA A 701 19.75 -18.20 -13.14
C ALA A 701 19.48 -19.13 -14.33
N ALA A 702 20.52 -19.63 -14.99
CA ALA A 702 20.37 -20.55 -16.11
C ALA A 702 19.71 -21.87 -15.67
N GLU A 703 20.16 -22.45 -14.56
CA GLU A 703 19.60 -23.68 -13.99
C GLU A 703 18.12 -23.49 -13.62
N THR A 704 17.78 -22.40 -12.96
CA THR A 704 16.40 -22.08 -12.59
C THR A 704 15.49 -21.92 -13.83
N LYS A 705 15.99 -21.25 -14.87
CA LYS A 705 15.27 -21.08 -16.14
C LYS A 705 14.98 -22.42 -16.80
N ASP A 706 15.96 -23.30 -16.84
CA ASP A 706 15.79 -24.62 -17.43
C ASP A 706 14.77 -25.44 -16.62
N TYR A 707 14.84 -25.39 -15.30
CA TYR A 707 13.89 -26.04 -14.40
C TYR A 707 12.45 -25.57 -14.63
N ILE A 708 12.20 -24.26 -14.67
CA ILE A 708 10.87 -23.67 -14.92
C ILE A 708 10.28 -24.21 -16.24
N ASN A 709 11.06 -24.21 -17.31
CA ASN A 709 10.58 -24.64 -18.63
C ASN A 709 10.40 -26.16 -18.76
N GLN A 710 11.18 -26.94 -17.99
CA GLN A 710 11.13 -28.39 -18.03
C GLN A 710 10.04 -28.96 -17.12
N CYS A 711 9.92 -28.41 -15.90
CA CYS A 711 9.14 -29.00 -14.82
C CYS A 711 7.77 -28.32 -14.61
N MET A 712 7.69 -26.99 -14.78
CA MET A 712 6.51 -26.21 -14.40
C MET A 712 5.55 -25.90 -15.55
N PHE A 713 5.92 -26.24 -16.78
CA PHE A 713 5.08 -26.01 -17.95
C PHE A 713 4.27 -27.25 -18.33
N ASP A 714 2.96 -27.15 -18.26
CA ASP A 714 2.06 -28.19 -18.76
C ASP A 714 1.77 -27.98 -20.25
N ARG A 715 2.07 -29.01 -21.05
CA ARG A 715 1.94 -28.96 -22.52
C ARG A 715 0.51 -29.10 -23.01
N GLU A 716 -0.34 -29.72 -22.23
CA GLU A 716 -1.74 -29.98 -22.60
C GLU A 716 -2.55 -28.70 -22.50
N THR A 717 -2.43 -27.99 -21.39
CA THR A 717 -3.13 -26.72 -21.15
C THR A 717 -2.39 -25.53 -21.78
N GLY A 718 -1.07 -25.67 -22.06
CA GLY A 718 -0.22 -24.60 -22.58
C GLY A 718 0.02 -23.47 -21.59
N PHE A 719 0.15 -23.82 -20.30
CA PHE A 719 0.31 -22.82 -19.25
C PHE A 719 1.32 -23.30 -18.20
N TYR A 720 1.85 -22.38 -17.38
CA TYR A 720 2.74 -22.70 -16.27
C TYR A 720 1.94 -22.86 -14.98
N TYR A 721 2.37 -23.79 -14.14
CA TYR A 721 1.76 -24.10 -12.85
C TYR A 721 2.83 -24.32 -11.79
N ASP A 722 2.42 -24.19 -10.54
CA ASP A 722 3.18 -24.71 -9.42
C ASP A 722 3.29 -26.23 -9.53
N ILE A 723 4.32 -26.79 -8.91
CA ILE A 723 4.47 -28.26 -8.86
C ILE A 723 4.44 -28.73 -7.40
N ASN A 724 3.84 -29.90 -7.18
CA ASN A 724 3.90 -30.56 -5.88
C ASN A 724 5.29 -31.16 -5.65
N ILE A 725 5.75 -31.19 -4.40
CA ILE A 725 6.95 -31.91 -4.00
C ILE A 725 6.53 -33.32 -3.63
N ASP A 726 6.89 -34.29 -4.47
CA ASP A 726 6.63 -35.70 -4.25
C ASP A 726 7.92 -36.49 -4.42
N ALA A 727 8.55 -36.84 -3.31
CA ALA A 727 9.84 -37.52 -3.27
C ALA A 727 9.81 -38.92 -3.91
N GLU A 728 8.64 -39.56 -4.02
CA GLU A 728 8.50 -40.87 -4.66
C GLU A 728 8.36 -40.71 -6.18
N GLN A 729 7.54 -39.76 -6.63
CA GLN A 729 7.37 -39.45 -8.04
C GLN A 729 8.63 -38.83 -8.66
N ALA A 730 9.28 -37.89 -7.96
CA ALA A 730 10.50 -37.27 -8.44
C ALA A 730 11.62 -38.27 -8.67
N ARG A 731 11.71 -39.29 -7.84
CA ARG A 731 12.64 -40.41 -8.01
C ARG A 731 12.27 -41.35 -9.17
N SER A 732 10.99 -41.53 -9.44
CA SER A 732 10.48 -42.41 -10.49
C SER A 732 10.57 -41.79 -11.89
N LEU A 733 10.42 -40.46 -11.99
CA LEU A 733 10.40 -39.74 -13.26
C LEU A 733 11.80 -39.53 -13.87
N ASN A 734 12.85 -39.65 -13.08
CA ASN A 734 14.26 -39.58 -13.50
C ASN A 734 14.62 -38.34 -14.36
N ASN A 735 13.83 -37.25 -14.24
CA ASN A 735 13.93 -36.05 -15.07
C ASN A 735 14.41 -34.81 -14.31
N GLY A 736 14.71 -34.92 -13.04
CA GLY A 736 15.18 -33.82 -12.20
C GLY A 736 14.11 -32.86 -11.67
N CYS A 737 12.81 -33.17 -11.86
CA CYS A 737 11.70 -32.37 -11.30
C CYS A 737 11.30 -32.87 -9.92
N ALA A 738 10.89 -31.94 -9.03
CA ALA A 738 10.44 -32.29 -7.67
C ALA A 738 9.08 -33.01 -7.65
N GLY A 739 8.25 -32.80 -8.68
CA GLY A 739 6.95 -33.43 -8.85
C GLY A 739 6.28 -33.05 -10.17
N ASN A 740 4.96 -32.98 -10.15
CA ASN A 740 4.14 -32.67 -11.34
C ASN A 740 3.41 -31.32 -11.21
N PRO A 741 3.11 -30.65 -12.34
CA PRO A 741 2.26 -29.47 -12.37
C PRO A 741 0.89 -29.70 -11.72
N ILE A 742 0.48 -28.77 -10.87
CA ILE A 742 -0.81 -28.81 -10.12
C ILE A 742 -1.92 -28.21 -11.00
N VAL A 743 -2.24 -28.86 -12.10
CA VAL A 743 -3.23 -28.37 -13.09
C VAL A 743 -4.66 -28.36 -12.55
N GLU A 744 -4.95 -29.13 -11.53
CA GLU A 744 -6.25 -29.30 -10.89
C GLU A 744 -6.76 -27.98 -10.25
N ARG A 745 -5.83 -27.14 -9.81
CA ARG A 745 -6.15 -25.85 -9.18
C ARG A 745 -6.40 -24.72 -10.19
N GLY A 746 -6.37 -25.07 -11.48
CA GLY A 746 -6.69 -24.14 -12.56
C GLY A 746 -5.59 -23.11 -12.83
N MET A 747 -5.84 -22.25 -13.84
CA MET A 747 -4.91 -21.19 -14.23
C MET A 747 -5.06 -19.97 -13.36
N GLY A 748 -3.94 -19.40 -12.92
CA GLY A 748 -3.87 -18.17 -12.13
C GLY A 748 -2.77 -17.21 -12.62
N ALA A 749 -2.64 -16.07 -11.95
CA ALA A 749 -1.67 -15.02 -12.29
C ALA A 749 -0.21 -15.51 -12.23
N GLU A 750 0.10 -16.49 -11.41
CA GLU A 750 1.43 -17.10 -11.30
C GLU A 750 1.95 -17.61 -12.65
N GLY A 751 1.07 -18.07 -13.52
CA GLY A 751 1.44 -18.71 -14.77
C GLY A 751 2.02 -17.78 -15.84
N TRP A 752 1.92 -16.47 -15.71
CA TRP A 752 2.65 -15.53 -16.58
C TRP A 752 3.89 -14.90 -15.94
N SER A 753 4.21 -15.24 -14.70
CA SER A 753 5.43 -14.78 -14.03
C SER A 753 6.72 -15.16 -14.80
N PRO A 754 6.83 -16.36 -15.43
CA PRO A 754 7.97 -16.67 -16.28
C PRO A 754 8.16 -15.71 -17.45
N LEU A 755 7.08 -15.16 -18.01
CA LEU A 755 7.13 -14.18 -19.10
C LEU A 755 7.63 -12.82 -18.58
N PHE A 756 7.08 -12.37 -17.46
CA PHE A 756 7.49 -11.10 -16.85
C PHE A 756 8.98 -11.07 -16.53
N ASN A 757 9.47 -12.14 -15.91
CA ASN A 757 10.87 -12.27 -15.48
C ASN A 757 11.83 -12.68 -16.60
N GLY A 758 11.38 -13.04 -17.79
CA GLY A 758 12.23 -13.48 -18.89
C GLY A 758 12.72 -14.93 -18.81
N ALA A 759 12.11 -15.71 -17.92
CA ALA A 759 12.44 -17.13 -17.72
C ALA A 759 11.79 -18.06 -18.75
N ALA A 760 10.64 -17.72 -19.31
CA ALA A 760 9.98 -18.52 -20.34
C ALA A 760 10.84 -18.68 -21.61
N ASN A 761 10.61 -19.75 -22.36
CA ASN A 761 11.09 -19.84 -23.75
C ASN A 761 10.02 -19.31 -24.72
N ARG A 762 10.39 -19.06 -25.99
CA ARG A 762 9.47 -18.47 -26.98
C ARG A 762 8.23 -19.32 -27.27
N ILE A 763 8.36 -20.66 -27.21
CA ILE A 763 7.28 -21.60 -27.54
C ILE A 763 6.27 -21.59 -26.39
N THR A 764 6.74 -21.70 -25.14
CA THR A 764 5.89 -21.68 -23.95
C THR A 764 5.24 -20.30 -23.78
N ALA A 765 5.97 -19.21 -24.00
CA ALA A 765 5.42 -17.87 -23.98
C ALA A 765 4.25 -17.68 -24.95
N ALA A 766 4.37 -18.21 -26.20
CA ALA A 766 3.30 -18.15 -27.19
C ALA A 766 2.02 -18.86 -26.71
N ALA A 767 2.17 -20.02 -26.05
CA ALA A 767 1.04 -20.77 -25.50
C ALA A 767 0.37 -20.03 -24.32
N VAL A 768 1.16 -19.46 -23.39
CA VAL A 768 0.66 -18.66 -22.28
C VAL A 768 -0.09 -17.42 -22.79
N VAL A 769 0.48 -16.67 -23.73
CA VAL A 769 -0.18 -15.49 -24.34
C VAL A 769 -1.50 -15.87 -25.01
N LYS A 770 -1.59 -17.03 -25.67
CA LYS A 770 -2.85 -17.53 -26.24
C LYS A 770 -3.93 -17.68 -25.15
N ASN A 771 -3.60 -18.24 -23.99
CA ASN A 771 -4.52 -18.35 -22.84
C ASN A 771 -4.87 -16.97 -22.27
N MET A 772 -3.90 -16.06 -22.15
CA MET A 772 -4.13 -14.70 -21.66
C MET A 772 -5.08 -13.91 -22.58
N MET A 773 -5.03 -14.13 -23.89
CA MET A 773 -5.90 -13.46 -24.89
C MET A 773 -7.27 -14.13 -25.04
N ASP A 774 -7.53 -15.25 -24.38
CA ASP A 774 -8.81 -15.96 -24.47
C ASP A 774 -9.88 -15.27 -23.61
N SER A 775 -10.98 -14.85 -24.23
CA SER A 775 -12.08 -14.17 -23.54
C SER A 775 -12.89 -15.08 -22.61
N SER A 776 -12.80 -16.39 -22.76
CA SER A 776 -13.38 -17.36 -21.82
C SER A 776 -12.51 -17.56 -20.57
N LYS A 777 -11.31 -16.99 -20.52
CA LYS A 777 -10.33 -17.13 -19.44
C LYS A 777 -9.94 -15.76 -18.85
N PHE A 778 -8.97 -15.08 -19.44
CA PHE A 778 -8.35 -13.89 -18.86
C PHE A 778 -8.65 -12.56 -19.59
N ASN A 779 -9.05 -12.61 -20.89
CA ASN A 779 -9.31 -11.40 -21.67
C ASN A 779 -10.75 -10.89 -21.46
N THR A 780 -11.05 -10.53 -20.21
CA THR A 780 -12.34 -10.06 -19.73
C THR A 780 -12.57 -8.56 -19.99
N THR A 781 -13.61 -7.95 -19.40
CA THR A 781 -13.90 -6.51 -19.54
C THR A 781 -12.74 -5.65 -19.03
N VAL A 782 -12.27 -5.92 -17.80
CA VAL A 782 -10.94 -5.51 -17.33
C VAL A 782 -10.09 -6.76 -17.28
N PRO A 783 -9.08 -6.92 -18.16
CA PRO A 783 -8.44 -8.20 -18.37
C PRO A 783 -7.44 -8.57 -17.27
N LEU A 784 -6.98 -9.83 -17.34
CA LEU A 784 -5.96 -10.40 -16.48
C LEU A 784 -6.35 -10.44 -15.00
N GLY A 785 -7.56 -10.95 -14.71
CA GLY A 785 -7.92 -11.35 -13.35
C GLY A 785 -6.95 -12.39 -12.79
N THR A 786 -6.86 -12.47 -11.47
CA THR A 786 -5.90 -13.35 -10.77
C THR A 786 -6.22 -14.85 -10.90
N ALA A 787 -7.39 -15.20 -11.39
CA ALA A 787 -7.72 -16.54 -11.83
C ALA A 787 -8.47 -16.50 -13.16
N ALA A 788 -8.30 -17.51 -14.00
CA ALA A 788 -9.07 -17.66 -15.23
C ALA A 788 -10.55 -17.90 -14.92
N LYS A 789 -11.46 -17.44 -15.77
CA LYS A 789 -12.93 -17.64 -15.55
C LYS A 789 -13.33 -19.11 -15.47
N ASP A 790 -12.58 -20.00 -16.10
CA ASP A 790 -12.77 -21.45 -16.06
C ASP A 790 -12.02 -22.12 -14.88
N ASN A 791 -11.33 -21.36 -14.03
CA ASN A 791 -10.72 -21.89 -12.82
C ASN A 791 -11.82 -22.36 -11.85
N PRO A 792 -11.74 -23.57 -11.27
CA PRO A 792 -12.76 -24.09 -10.34
C PRO A 792 -13.06 -23.19 -9.14
N ALA A 793 -12.06 -22.43 -8.66
CA ALA A 793 -12.17 -21.52 -7.53
C ALA A 793 -12.42 -20.04 -7.93
N TYR A 794 -12.72 -19.79 -9.20
CA TYR A 794 -12.96 -18.42 -9.70
C TYR A 794 -14.24 -17.80 -9.13
N GLY A 795 -14.13 -16.52 -8.80
CA GLY A 795 -15.25 -15.62 -8.54
C GLY A 795 -14.79 -14.18 -8.74
N ALA A 796 -15.53 -13.41 -9.55
CA ALA A 796 -15.17 -12.05 -9.96
C ALA A 796 -14.96 -11.07 -8.78
N ASP A 797 -15.54 -11.37 -7.62
CA ASP A 797 -15.46 -10.61 -6.38
C ASP A 797 -14.50 -11.22 -5.35
N ILE A 798 -13.90 -12.38 -5.65
CA ILE A 798 -13.00 -13.05 -4.73
C ILE A 798 -11.59 -12.46 -4.85
N TYR A 799 -10.96 -12.21 -3.72
CA TYR A 799 -9.80 -11.33 -3.56
C TYR A 799 -8.63 -11.70 -4.51
N TRP A 800 -8.04 -12.91 -4.39
CA TRP A 800 -6.97 -13.39 -5.29
C TRP A 800 -7.41 -14.57 -6.17
N ARG A 801 -8.73 -14.75 -6.36
CA ARG A 801 -9.31 -15.79 -7.21
C ARG A 801 -10.26 -15.23 -8.28
N GLY A 802 -9.98 -13.99 -8.73
CA GLY A 802 -10.77 -13.38 -9.79
C GLY A 802 -10.50 -11.90 -10.00
N ARG A 803 -10.47 -11.10 -8.93
CA ARG A 803 -10.25 -9.64 -9.07
C ARG A 803 -9.01 -9.31 -9.90
N VAL A 804 -9.05 -8.19 -10.60
CA VAL A 804 -7.89 -7.67 -11.33
C VAL A 804 -7.05 -6.84 -10.36
N TRP A 805 -5.86 -7.31 -10.10
CA TRP A 805 -4.82 -6.61 -9.37
C TRP A 805 -3.86 -5.96 -10.35
N VAL A 806 -3.64 -4.64 -10.22
CA VAL A 806 -2.92 -3.87 -11.24
C VAL A 806 -1.45 -4.27 -11.36
N ASP A 807 -0.85 -4.80 -10.28
CA ASP A 807 0.51 -5.36 -10.33
C ASP A 807 0.58 -6.61 -11.20
N GLN A 808 -0.32 -7.57 -10.98
CA GLN A 808 -0.38 -8.80 -11.78
C GLN A 808 -0.78 -8.51 -13.23
N PHE A 809 -1.63 -7.51 -13.43
CA PHE A 809 -1.95 -6.99 -14.77
C PHE A 809 -0.69 -6.45 -15.45
N TYR A 810 0.08 -5.59 -14.77
CA TYR A 810 1.32 -5.04 -15.32
C TYR A 810 2.32 -6.16 -15.62
N PHE A 811 2.53 -7.11 -14.72
CA PHE A 811 3.41 -8.25 -14.94
C PHE A 811 2.99 -9.06 -16.17
N GLY A 812 1.68 -9.27 -16.36
CA GLY A 812 1.15 -9.94 -17.54
C GLY A 812 1.45 -9.22 -18.84
N VAL A 813 1.07 -7.94 -18.95
CA VAL A 813 1.29 -7.17 -20.21
C VAL A 813 2.77 -6.89 -20.48
N LYS A 814 3.59 -6.67 -19.45
CA LYS A 814 5.05 -6.56 -19.57
C LYS A 814 5.67 -7.87 -20.04
N GLY A 815 5.21 -8.99 -19.49
CA GLY A 815 5.59 -10.32 -19.94
C GLY A 815 5.26 -10.54 -21.41
N MET A 816 4.06 -10.18 -21.87
CA MET A 816 3.69 -10.24 -23.29
C MET A 816 4.65 -9.41 -24.16
N ALA A 817 4.92 -8.17 -23.75
CA ALA A 817 5.82 -7.27 -24.49
C ALA A 817 7.27 -7.80 -24.56
N ASN A 818 7.78 -8.41 -23.49
CA ASN A 818 9.12 -9.03 -23.45
C ASN A 818 9.31 -10.11 -24.53
N TYR A 819 8.23 -10.75 -24.96
CA TYR A 819 8.26 -11.80 -26.00
C TYR A 819 7.74 -11.33 -27.37
N GLY A 820 7.54 -10.02 -27.54
CA GLY A 820 7.18 -9.40 -28.82
C GLY A 820 5.67 -9.27 -29.10
N TYR A 821 4.81 -9.56 -28.12
CA TYR A 821 3.35 -9.42 -28.19
C TYR A 821 2.89 -8.01 -27.75
N THR A 822 3.57 -6.98 -28.25
CA THR A 822 3.34 -5.57 -27.84
C THR A 822 1.95 -5.06 -28.25
N GLU A 823 1.43 -5.47 -29.41
CA GLU A 823 0.08 -5.06 -29.86
C GLU A 823 -0.99 -5.61 -28.92
N GLN A 824 -0.90 -6.88 -28.55
CA GLN A 824 -1.82 -7.53 -27.62
C GLN A 824 -1.73 -6.92 -26.22
N ALA A 825 -0.52 -6.63 -25.75
CA ALA A 825 -0.30 -5.94 -24.49
C ALA A 825 -0.97 -4.55 -24.50
N ASN A 826 -0.79 -3.76 -25.53
CA ASN A 826 -1.43 -2.45 -25.69
C ASN A 826 -2.96 -2.54 -25.76
N GLU A 827 -3.52 -3.57 -26.42
CA GLU A 827 -4.96 -3.82 -26.42
C GLU A 827 -5.49 -3.98 -24.97
N MET A 828 -4.82 -4.80 -24.15
CA MET A 828 -5.21 -5.03 -22.78
C MET A 828 -5.05 -3.77 -21.93
N VAL A 829 -3.96 -3.02 -22.08
CA VAL A 829 -3.75 -1.73 -21.37
C VAL A 829 -4.87 -0.75 -21.70
N ASN A 830 -5.25 -0.63 -22.96
CA ASN A 830 -6.36 0.24 -23.36
C ASN A 830 -7.71 -0.22 -22.77
N LYS A 831 -7.94 -1.53 -22.65
CA LYS A 831 -9.14 -2.07 -21.98
C LYS A 831 -9.17 -1.68 -20.50
N LEU A 832 -8.06 -1.81 -19.78
CA LEU A 832 -7.96 -1.38 -18.37
C LEU A 832 -8.33 0.11 -18.23
N PHE A 833 -7.66 0.99 -18.98
CA PHE A 833 -7.89 2.44 -18.89
C PHE A 833 -9.32 2.84 -19.25
N LYS A 834 -9.95 2.12 -20.17
CA LYS A 834 -11.31 2.40 -20.62
C LYS A 834 -12.37 1.89 -19.65
N ASN A 835 -12.18 0.71 -19.06
CA ASN A 835 -13.24 -0.06 -18.42
C ASN A 835 -13.12 -0.07 -16.88
N ALA A 836 -11.95 0.22 -16.29
CA ALA A 836 -11.80 0.33 -14.83
C ALA A 836 -12.55 1.56 -14.33
N GLU A 837 -13.55 1.33 -13.47
CA GLU A 837 -14.46 2.39 -13.00
C GLU A 837 -13.71 3.52 -12.28
N GLY A 838 -13.98 4.75 -12.66
CA GLY A 838 -13.44 5.95 -12.03
C GLY A 838 -11.97 6.25 -12.33
N LEU A 839 -11.26 5.36 -13.05
CA LEU A 839 -9.81 5.48 -13.27
C LEU A 839 -9.43 6.79 -13.97
N THR A 840 -10.15 7.19 -15.00
CA THR A 840 -9.90 8.43 -15.77
C THR A 840 -10.66 9.65 -15.23
N LEU A 841 -11.47 9.49 -14.17
CA LEU A 841 -12.19 10.55 -13.49
C LEU A 841 -11.40 11.07 -12.28
N ASP A 842 -12.02 11.87 -11.44
CA ASP A 842 -11.43 12.43 -10.20
C ASP A 842 -11.53 11.50 -8.96
N ARG A 843 -11.91 10.24 -9.18
CA ARG A 843 -12.00 9.24 -8.13
C ARG A 843 -10.62 8.68 -7.77
N PRO A 844 -10.41 8.23 -6.53
CA PRO A 844 -9.15 7.62 -6.10
C PRO A 844 -8.86 6.32 -6.86
N ILE A 845 -7.56 6.01 -7.00
CA ILE A 845 -7.09 4.71 -7.51
C ILE A 845 -7.42 3.62 -6.50
N GLN A 846 -7.99 2.53 -6.98
CA GLN A 846 -8.41 1.40 -6.15
C GLN A 846 -7.34 0.33 -6.04
N GLU A 847 -7.47 -0.51 -5.04
CA GLU A 847 -6.65 -1.69 -4.82
C GLU A 847 -6.80 -2.69 -5.97
N ASN A 848 -8.05 -2.97 -6.35
CA ASN A 848 -8.39 -3.89 -7.43
C ASN A 848 -9.71 -3.55 -8.11
N TYR A 849 -10.01 -4.27 -9.22
CA TYR A 849 -11.20 -4.07 -10.03
C TYR A 849 -11.87 -5.40 -10.35
N ASN A 850 -13.20 -5.39 -10.52
CA ASN A 850 -13.94 -6.55 -10.96
C ASN A 850 -13.64 -6.85 -12.45
N PRO A 851 -13.19 -8.06 -12.82
CA PRO A 851 -12.81 -8.40 -14.19
C PRO A 851 -13.99 -8.37 -15.18
N GLU A 852 -15.20 -8.62 -14.74
CA GLU A 852 -16.37 -8.73 -15.62
C GLU A 852 -17.10 -7.42 -15.80
N THR A 853 -17.15 -6.58 -14.78
CA THR A 853 -17.90 -5.31 -14.78
C THR A 853 -17.02 -4.08 -14.83
N GLY A 854 -15.77 -4.17 -14.36
CA GLY A 854 -14.88 -3.05 -14.15
C GLY A 854 -15.12 -2.26 -12.87
N ALA A 855 -16.08 -2.69 -12.04
CA ALA A 855 -16.41 -2.02 -10.79
C ALA A 855 -15.22 -1.97 -9.83
N VAL A 856 -15.15 -0.90 -9.02
CA VAL A 856 -14.13 -0.71 -7.99
C VAL A 856 -14.26 -1.75 -6.88
N GLN A 857 -13.12 -2.23 -6.39
CA GLN A 857 -13.04 -3.21 -5.29
C GLN A 857 -11.82 -2.89 -4.40
N GLY A 858 -11.88 -3.36 -3.15
CA GLY A 858 -10.81 -3.18 -2.17
C GLY A 858 -10.66 -1.75 -1.64
N ALA A 859 -9.46 -1.40 -1.22
CA ALA A 859 -9.13 -0.10 -0.64
C ALA A 859 -8.97 0.99 -1.71
N ASN A 860 -9.22 2.24 -1.33
CA ASN A 860 -8.97 3.40 -2.19
C ASN A 860 -7.57 4.01 -1.92
N ASN A 861 -7.14 4.95 -2.77
CA ASN A 861 -5.82 5.60 -2.71
C ASN A 861 -4.65 4.59 -2.60
N PHE A 862 -4.72 3.51 -3.36
CA PHE A 862 -3.82 2.38 -3.21
C PHE A 862 -2.50 2.59 -3.95
N SER A 863 -1.39 2.58 -3.22
CA SER A 863 -0.07 3.00 -3.70
C SER A 863 0.53 2.06 -4.74
N TRP A 864 0.47 0.73 -4.55
CA TRP A 864 1.06 -0.16 -5.54
C TRP A 864 0.27 -0.20 -6.85
N SER A 865 -1.07 -0.09 -6.81
CA SER A 865 -1.87 0.08 -8.03
C SER A 865 -1.47 1.37 -8.76
N SER A 866 -1.24 2.44 -7.98
CA SER A 866 -0.75 3.72 -8.52
C SER A 866 0.63 3.55 -9.14
N ALA A 867 1.55 2.85 -8.48
CA ALA A 867 2.88 2.56 -9.02
C ALA A 867 2.78 1.89 -10.41
N HIS A 868 1.96 0.83 -10.52
CA HIS A 868 1.84 0.11 -11.77
C HIS A 868 1.07 0.87 -12.85
N LEU A 869 0.07 1.68 -12.50
CA LEU A 869 -0.58 2.58 -13.47
C LEU A 869 0.41 3.61 -14.03
N TYR A 870 1.30 4.13 -13.18
CA TYR A 870 2.40 4.99 -13.65
C TYR A 870 3.37 4.23 -14.56
N MET A 871 3.73 2.99 -14.22
CA MET A 871 4.60 2.14 -15.04
C MET A 871 3.93 1.79 -16.39
N LEU A 872 2.62 1.54 -16.42
CA LEU A 872 1.86 1.34 -17.67
C LEU A 872 1.91 2.60 -18.55
N TYR A 873 1.75 3.78 -17.96
CA TYR A 873 1.91 5.05 -18.66
C TYR A 873 3.34 5.19 -19.22
N ASN A 874 4.36 4.89 -18.42
CA ASN A 874 5.75 5.03 -18.81
C ASN A 874 6.17 4.04 -19.92
N ASP A 875 5.70 2.79 -19.87
CA ASP A 875 6.20 1.68 -20.69
C ASP A 875 5.39 1.42 -21.96
N PHE A 876 4.06 1.61 -21.92
CA PHE A 876 3.15 1.09 -22.97
C PHE A 876 2.48 2.16 -23.81
N LEU A 877 2.31 3.35 -23.35
CA LEU A 877 1.57 4.40 -24.04
C LEU A 877 2.50 5.26 -24.93
N LYS A 878 3.56 4.66 -25.44
CA LYS A 878 4.59 5.35 -26.26
C LYS A 878 4.18 5.49 -27.71
#